data_cf71c9b6964df55d3c11ab4ad92ad0f4
#
_entry.id   cf71c9b6964df55d3c11ab4ad92ad0f4
#
_cell.length_a   1.000
_cell.length_b   1.000
_cell.length_c   1.000
_cell.angle_alpha   90.00
_cell.angle_beta   90.00
_cell.angle_gamma   90.00
#
_symmetry.space_group_name_H-M   'P 1'
#
loop_
_entity.id
_entity.type
_entity.pdbx_description
1 polymer ?
#
loop_
_entity_poly.entity_id
_entity_poly.type
_entity_poly.pdbx_seq_one_letter_code
_entity_poly.pdbx_strand_id
1 'polypeptide(L)'
;MVRPSDPAPMPLLLPPRAGIIRQIRRAVQPSGQPRGRRGVSDAAGVSIKWRSNVNRFILTLCLTAVLLPAPAHAQLEPLPLDEGATGLAMAIRQLGAGASYMEVTAHPDDENNGLLVMLNRGRGLRTSLLTVTRGDGGQNELGPEILEALGILRSAELMAMHRYDGAEQYFTRAYEFGYSFSVEETLEKWGKEEILADIVRIIRTVRPDVVTHLPTTGEGGGQHHQTTGRLAREAFEAAADPERFPEQIQEGLRPWQVVKMYERFRGMGMCRGSPSTEPVPAGVTRMDTGAYDPILGGTYAQLGAEARSMHRCQSMSQLRGLPGEATSLWSLENSAIETDDRETDLFDGIDMGLDRYKDFIRGQETEAAFFLEGLEALKGHVGRAEETFDALEPWKTLPALRSGLSVVRQLRADIVASTLSDDAKYDLEHRLSLKEEQFTRAVALAHGIALEPLAEAGEVVPGSTFAVDLLVANQSPEPVDVTTVELVAPEGWTLRRSGGEVSGALGAGGTLSGSFEVRVADDARYSRPYWERNHTVDRFDILDEDLLGLPFAPAPVHARVTFRSGDVDVVLDEAVRYRYEGAWVGTEKQQRVTVLPALSVNVSPRVMVNPTGAESREISVDVVYKRTEAALSIIHITEHTRPYK
;
A
#
# COMPACT_ATOMS: atom_id res chain seq x y z
N MET A 1 -23.98 -49.15 20.59
CA MET A 1 -23.67 -48.46 21.83
C MET A 1 -22.23 -48.84 22.20
N VAL A 2 -21.27 -48.01 21.83
CA VAL A 2 -19.89 -48.07 22.29
C VAL A 2 -19.53 -46.64 22.69
N ARG A 3 -19.15 -46.46 23.96
CA ARG A 3 -18.71 -45.18 24.49
C ARG A 3 -17.27 -44.91 24.04
N PRO A 4 -16.88 -43.69 23.67
CA PRO A 4 -15.48 -43.34 23.47
C PRO A 4 -14.80 -43.14 24.83
N SER A 5 -13.58 -43.66 24.92
CA SER A 5 -12.65 -43.57 26.06
C SER A 5 -12.01 -42.18 26.13
N ASP A 6 -11.87 -41.68 27.36
CA ASP A 6 -11.21 -40.42 27.70
C ASP A 6 -9.73 -40.39 27.25
N PRO A 7 -9.20 -39.25 26.77
CA PRO A 7 -7.79 -39.08 26.50
C PRO A 7 -7.00 -38.89 27.81
N ALA A 8 -5.86 -39.55 27.91
CA ALA A 8 -4.92 -39.46 29.02
C ALA A 8 -4.26 -38.06 29.07
N PRO A 9 -3.89 -37.55 30.24
CA PRO A 9 -3.29 -36.23 30.41
C PRO A 9 -1.86 -36.17 29.82
N MET A 10 -1.58 -35.12 29.05
CA MET A 10 -0.25 -34.80 28.53
C MET A 10 0.71 -34.45 29.69
N PRO A 11 1.98 -34.89 29.63
CA PRO A 11 2.96 -34.57 30.65
C PRO A 11 3.43 -33.11 30.50
N LEU A 12 3.45 -32.40 31.64
CA LEU A 12 4.04 -31.07 31.80
C LEU A 12 5.53 -31.07 31.38
N LEU A 13 5.87 -30.30 30.38
CA LEU A 13 7.24 -30.04 29.95
C LEU A 13 7.91 -29.07 30.92
N LEU A 14 8.99 -29.50 31.54
CA LEU A 14 9.90 -28.67 32.35
C LEU A 14 10.72 -27.72 31.46
N PRO A 15 11.04 -26.50 31.90
CA PRO A 15 11.82 -25.55 31.08
C PRO A 15 13.29 -25.97 30.94
N PRO A 16 13.95 -25.61 29.81
CA PRO A 16 15.35 -25.92 29.58
C PRO A 16 16.30 -25.10 30.47
N ARG A 17 17.38 -25.70 30.90
CA ARG A 17 18.47 -25.07 31.64
C ARG A 17 19.24 -24.09 30.76
N ALA A 18 19.56 -22.91 31.29
CA ALA A 18 20.29 -21.84 30.65
C ALA A 18 21.74 -22.22 30.28
N GLY A 19 22.14 -21.90 29.05
CA GLY A 19 23.52 -22.07 28.56
C GLY A 19 24.38 -20.83 28.85
N ILE A 20 25.68 -21.08 29.03
CA ILE A 20 26.70 -20.08 29.41
C ILE A 20 27.05 -19.20 28.20
N ILE A 21 26.96 -17.88 28.34
CA ILE A 21 27.39 -16.87 27.34
C ILE A 21 28.76 -16.31 27.74
N ARG A 22 29.74 -16.35 26.84
CA ARG A 22 31.09 -15.79 27.06
C ARG A 22 31.15 -14.30 26.73
N GLN A 23 31.89 -13.55 27.55
CA GLN A 23 32.20 -12.12 27.33
C GLN A 23 33.11 -11.89 26.12
N ILE A 24 32.74 -10.94 25.28
CA ILE A 24 33.58 -10.45 24.17
C ILE A 24 33.85 -8.95 24.37
N ARG A 25 35.10 -8.58 24.50
CA ARG A 25 35.58 -7.16 24.43
C ARG A 25 36.07 -6.85 23.04
N ARG A 26 35.58 -5.80 22.40
CA ARG A 26 36.20 -5.25 21.17
C ARG A 26 36.07 -3.74 21.09
N ALA A 27 37.14 -3.14 20.59
CA ALA A 27 37.19 -1.75 20.18
C ALA A 27 36.73 -1.65 18.70
N VAL A 28 35.79 -0.74 18.41
CA VAL A 28 35.31 -0.44 17.06
C VAL A 28 36.05 0.80 16.57
N GLN A 29 36.81 0.69 15.47
CA GLN A 29 37.41 1.83 14.82
C GLN A 29 36.51 2.44 13.76
N PRO A 30 36.47 3.76 13.59
CA PRO A 30 35.69 4.41 12.56
C PRO A 30 36.25 4.17 11.17
N SER A 31 35.36 3.92 10.20
CA SER A 31 35.70 3.83 8.79
C SER A 31 35.99 5.22 8.22
N GLY A 32 37.21 5.47 7.81
CA GLY A 32 37.62 6.71 7.19
C GLY A 32 37.25 6.80 5.71
N GLN A 33 36.99 8.00 5.31
CA GLN A 33 36.68 8.65 4.04
C GLN A 33 36.54 7.83 2.73
N PRO A 34 35.59 8.22 1.87
CA PRO A 34 35.36 7.61 0.58
C PRO A 34 36.37 8.15 -0.46
N ARG A 35 37.21 7.29 -1.00
CA ARG A 35 37.77 7.48 -2.33
C ARG A 35 37.10 6.48 -3.26
N GLY A 36 36.61 7.00 -4.36
CA GLY A 36 35.78 6.32 -5.32
C GLY A 36 36.27 4.94 -5.76
N ARG A 37 35.28 4.10 -6.05
CA ARG A 37 35.31 2.76 -6.63
C ARG A 37 35.68 1.61 -5.68
N ARG A 38 34.69 0.82 -5.44
CA ARG A 38 34.55 -0.53 -4.87
C ARG A 38 33.94 -0.52 -3.47
N GLY A 39 32.62 -0.64 -3.46
CA GLY A 39 31.88 -0.97 -2.26
C GLY A 39 32.09 -2.44 -1.87
N VAL A 40 32.69 -2.63 -0.72
CA VAL A 40 32.49 -3.82 0.11
C VAL A 40 32.36 -3.28 1.53
N SER A 41 31.24 -3.43 2.13
CA SER A 41 31.03 -3.11 3.53
C SER A 41 31.90 -4.03 4.38
N ASP A 42 32.91 -3.49 5.05
CA ASP A 42 33.67 -4.23 6.05
C ASP A 42 32.83 -4.48 7.30
N ALA A 43 32.07 -5.59 7.25
CA ALA A 43 31.58 -6.19 8.47
C ALA A 43 32.77 -6.91 9.14
N ALA A 44 33.18 -6.44 10.32
CA ALA A 44 34.19 -7.12 11.12
C ALA A 44 33.63 -8.44 11.66
N GLY A 45 33.67 -9.47 10.82
CA GLY A 45 33.32 -10.83 11.20
C GLY A 45 34.46 -11.52 11.94
N VAL A 46 34.18 -12.21 13.03
CA VAL A 46 35.13 -13.14 13.66
C VAL A 46 35.20 -14.38 12.81
N SER A 47 36.24 -14.52 11.99
CA SER A 47 36.49 -15.77 11.25
C SER A 47 37.33 -16.72 12.10
N ILE A 48 36.79 -17.87 12.44
CA ILE A 48 37.53 -19.02 12.95
C ILE A 48 38.06 -19.77 11.74
N LYS A 49 39.37 -19.77 11.56
CA LYS A 49 40.02 -20.54 10.49
C LYS A 49 39.97 -22.03 10.79
N TRP A 50 39.19 -22.76 10.01
CA TRP A 50 39.35 -24.21 9.88
C TRP A 50 40.36 -24.52 8.79
N ARG A 51 41.43 -25.23 9.15
CA ARG A 51 42.32 -25.86 8.17
C ARG A 51 41.80 -27.25 7.85
N SER A 52 41.35 -27.48 6.63
CA SER A 52 41.22 -28.85 6.09
C SER A 52 41.75 -28.88 4.65
N ASN A 53 42.60 -29.86 4.39
CA ASN A 53 43.27 -30.10 3.12
C ASN A 53 42.36 -30.77 2.08
N VAL A 54 41.30 -30.12 1.64
CA VAL A 54 40.40 -30.65 0.57
C VAL A 54 40.38 -29.77 -0.67
N ASN A 55 41.41 -28.94 -0.87
CA ASN A 55 41.33 -27.78 -1.76
C ASN A 55 41.97 -27.93 -3.14
N ARG A 56 42.01 -29.10 -3.76
CA ARG A 56 42.48 -29.16 -5.17
C ARG A 56 41.47 -29.70 -6.17
N PHE A 57 40.45 -30.45 -5.73
CA PHE A 57 39.45 -31.00 -6.66
C PHE A 57 38.19 -30.14 -6.82
N ILE A 58 37.86 -29.33 -5.81
CA ILE A 58 36.67 -28.49 -5.85
C ILE A 58 36.92 -27.18 -6.64
N LEU A 59 38.14 -26.68 -6.67
CA LEU A 59 38.47 -25.45 -7.41
C LEU A 59 38.37 -25.65 -8.94
N THR A 60 38.63 -26.86 -9.44
CA THR A 60 38.53 -27.15 -10.88
C THR A 60 37.05 -27.36 -11.31
N LEU A 61 36.17 -27.86 -10.42
CA LEU A 61 34.76 -28.03 -10.73
C LEU A 61 33.96 -26.69 -10.64
N CYS A 62 34.39 -25.78 -9.76
CA CYS A 62 33.80 -24.43 -9.69
C CYS A 62 34.23 -23.52 -10.86
N LEU A 63 35.45 -23.73 -11.42
CA LEU A 63 35.90 -22.92 -12.57
C LEU A 63 35.25 -23.32 -13.89
N THR A 64 34.76 -24.57 -14.01
CA THR A 64 34.03 -25.02 -15.21
C THR A 64 32.53 -24.69 -15.14
N ALA A 65 31.97 -24.46 -13.95
CA ALA A 65 30.57 -24.00 -13.80
C ALA A 65 30.38 -22.49 -14.11
N VAL A 66 31.48 -21.71 -14.14
CA VAL A 66 31.44 -20.26 -14.44
C VAL A 66 31.40 -19.94 -15.95
N LEU A 67 31.55 -20.94 -16.82
CA LEU A 67 31.63 -20.75 -18.28
C LEU A 67 30.40 -21.22 -19.07
N LEU A 68 29.33 -21.62 -18.41
CA LEU A 68 28.04 -21.72 -19.08
C LEU A 68 27.36 -20.34 -18.95
N PRO A 69 27.08 -19.62 -20.05
CA PRO A 69 26.25 -18.44 -19.98
C PRO A 69 24.89 -18.91 -19.44
N ALA A 70 24.58 -18.63 -18.18
CA ALA A 70 23.21 -18.62 -17.75
C ALA A 70 22.46 -17.71 -18.73
N PRO A 71 21.31 -18.13 -19.29
CA PRO A 71 20.51 -17.23 -20.08
C PRO A 71 20.23 -16.02 -19.20
N ALA A 72 20.85 -14.90 -19.54
CA ALA A 72 20.53 -13.62 -18.95
C ALA A 72 19.13 -13.26 -19.45
N HIS A 73 18.11 -13.81 -18.81
CA HIS A 73 16.80 -13.21 -18.83
C HIS A 73 16.98 -11.91 -18.05
N ALA A 74 17.27 -10.82 -18.77
CA ALA A 74 17.01 -9.49 -18.24
C ALA A 74 15.53 -9.49 -17.86
N GLN A 75 15.22 -9.65 -16.58
CA GLN A 75 13.91 -9.33 -16.06
C GLN A 75 13.83 -7.82 -16.17
N LEU A 76 13.28 -7.35 -17.30
CA LEU A 76 12.75 -6.01 -17.39
C LEU A 76 11.69 -5.93 -16.30
N GLU A 77 11.92 -5.10 -15.28
CA GLU A 77 10.83 -4.74 -14.40
C GLU A 77 9.70 -4.18 -15.27
N PRO A 78 8.47 -4.71 -15.17
CA PRO A 78 7.38 -4.19 -15.97
C PRO A 78 7.25 -2.69 -15.69
N LEU A 79 7.16 -1.90 -16.74
CA LEU A 79 6.91 -0.47 -16.63
C LEU A 79 5.69 -0.26 -15.74
N PRO A 80 5.70 0.69 -14.81
CA PRO A 80 4.53 0.99 -14.00
C PRO A 80 3.33 1.26 -14.90
N LEU A 81 2.21 0.59 -14.66
CA LEU A 81 0.97 0.78 -15.43
C LEU A 81 0.44 2.21 -15.36
N ASP A 82 0.93 2.98 -14.40
CA ASP A 82 0.51 4.34 -14.10
C ASP A 82 1.32 5.43 -14.80
N GLU A 83 2.20 5.07 -15.75
CA GLU A 83 3.07 6.00 -16.46
C GLU A 83 2.74 6.08 -17.97
N GLY A 84 3.25 7.12 -18.61
CA GLY A 84 3.15 7.32 -20.06
C GLY A 84 1.70 7.39 -20.55
N ALA A 85 1.48 6.94 -21.80
CA ALA A 85 0.17 6.97 -22.42
C ALA A 85 -0.86 6.05 -21.73
N THR A 86 -0.42 4.91 -21.22
CA THR A 86 -1.28 4.00 -20.44
C THR A 86 -1.75 4.67 -19.15
N GLY A 87 -0.82 5.27 -18.39
CA GLY A 87 -1.15 6.00 -17.17
C GLY A 87 -2.10 7.17 -17.44
N LEU A 88 -1.86 7.94 -18.51
CA LEU A 88 -2.76 9.02 -18.91
C LEU A 88 -4.16 8.51 -19.28
N ALA A 89 -4.27 7.42 -20.02
CA ALA A 89 -5.57 6.84 -20.36
C ALA A 89 -6.34 6.39 -19.11
N MET A 90 -5.65 5.79 -18.14
CA MET A 90 -6.26 5.43 -16.85
C MET A 90 -6.69 6.69 -16.06
N ALA A 91 -5.84 7.72 -16.02
CA ALA A 91 -6.17 8.97 -15.36
C ALA A 91 -7.41 9.63 -15.99
N ILE A 92 -7.51 9.67 -17.33
CA ILE A 92 -8.69 10.22 -18.01
C ILE A 92 -9.97 9.43 -17.66
N ARG A 93 -9.92 8.10 -17.57
CA ARG A 93 -11.06 7.29 -17.10
C ARG A 93 -11.46 7.69 -15.67
N GLN A 94 -10.48 7.90 -14.78
CA GLN A 94 -10.75 8.33 -13.40
C GLN A 94 -11.40 9.72 -13.33
N LEU A 95 -11.06 10.63 -14.24
CA LEU A 95 -11.69 11.95 -14.30
C LEU A 95 -13.21 11.86 -14.53
N GLY A 96 -13.66 10.91 -15.33
CA GLY A 96 -15.09 10.70 -15.63
C GLY A 96 -15.86 9.97 -14.53
N ALA A 97 -15.18 9.29 -13.62
CA ALA A 97 -15.82 8.48 -12.58
C ALA A 97 -16.17 9.31 -11.33
N GLY A 98 -17.34 9.08 -10.74
CA GLY A 98 -17.84 9.78 -9.56
C GLY A 98 -18.17 8.88 -8.38
N ALA A 99 -18.36 7.58 -8.61
CA ALA A 99 -18.64 6.60 -7.57
C ALA A 99 -17.37 5.91 -7.04
N SER A 100 -17.51 5.21 -5.92
CA SER A 100 -16.41 4.56 -5.22
C SER A 100 -16.79 3.17 -4.69
N TYR A 101 -15.78 2.32 -4.52
CA TYR A 101 -15.93 0.93 -4.12
C TYR A 101 -14.95 0.59 -2.99
N MET A 102 -15.37 -0.27 -2.06
CA MET A 102 -14.51 -0.86 -1.04
C MET A 102 -14.77 -2.37 -0.93
N GLU A 103 -13.70 -3.16 -0.88
CA GLU A 103 -13.78 -4.56 -0.48
C GLU A 103 -13.23 -4.72 0.94
N VAL A 104 -13.95 -5.48 1.79
CA VAL A 104 -13.54 -5.76 3.18
C VAL A 104 -13.15 -7.23 3.30
N THR A 105 -11.89 -7.49 3.63
CA THR A 105 -11.29 -8.83 3.71
C THR A 105 -10.64 -9.09 5.07
N ALA A 106 -10.35 -10.34 5.39
CA ALA A 106 -9.75 -10.72 6.66
C ALA A 106 -8.21 -10.68 6.62
N HIS A 107 -7.61 -11.21 5.55
CA HIS A 107 -6.17 -11.36 5.41
C HIS A 107 -5.70 -10.87 4.04
N PRO A 108 -4.42 -10.53 3.90
CA PRO A 108 -3.79 -10.38 2.59
C PRO A 108 -3.91 -11.68 1.78
N ASP A 109 -4.59 -11.65 0.63
CA ASP A 109 -4.93 -12.72 -0.33
C ASP A 109 -6.43 -13.06 -0.47
N ASP A 110 -7.28 -12.47 0.35
CA ASP A 110 -8.73 -12.72 0.29
C ASP A 110 -9.45 -11.88 -0.77
N GLU A 111 -8.81 -10.85 -1.29
CA GLU A 111 -9.39 -9.88 -2.23
C GLU A 111 -9.72 -10.48 -3.60
N ASN A 112 -10.71 -9.88 -4.28
CA ASN A 112 -11.04 -10.20 -5.67
C ASN A 112 -10.27 -9.31 -6.64
N ASN A 113 -9.01 -9.69 -6.92
CA ASN A 113 -8.11 -8.90 -7.75
C ASN A 113 -8.67 -8.56 -9.13
N GLY A 114 -9.40 -9.48 -9.78
CA GLY A 114 -10.02 -9.22 -11.09
C GLY A 114 -11.07 -8.12 -11.03
N LEU A 115 -11.87 -8.11 -9.95
CA LEU A 115 -12.89 -7.09 -9.71
C LEU A 115 -12.26 -5.72 -9.42
N LEU A 116 -11.23 -5.67 -8.56
CA LEU A 116 -10.47 -4.45 -8.27
C LEU A 116 -9.87 -3.84 -9.55
N VAL A 117 -9.21 -4.65 -10.39
CA VAL A 117 -8.68 -4.21 -11.69
C VAL A 117 -9.80 -3.66 -12.58
N MET A 118 -10.92 -4.37 -12.70
CA MET A 118 -12.03 -3.96 -13.55
C MET A 118 -12.63 -2.62 -13.09
N LEU A 119 -12.87 -2.46 -11.78
CA LEU A 119 -13.48 -1.26 -11.25
C LEU A 119 -12.53 -0.06 -11.29
N ASN A 120 -11.27 -0.23 -10.91
CA ASN A 120 -10.29 0.86 -10.92
C ASN A 120 -9.76 1.14 -12.32
N ARG A 121 -9.01 0.19 -12.92
CA ARG A 121 -8.34 0.40 -14.20
C ARG A 121 -9.32 0.45 -15.37
N GLY A 122 -10.35 -0.41 -15.35
CA GLY A 122 -11.34 -0.50 -16.40
C GLY A 122 -12.37 0.63 -16.38
N ARG A 123 -12.99 0.88 -15.23
CA ARG A 123 -14.08 1.86 -15.08
C ARG A 123 -13.66 3.20 -14.49
N GLY A 124 -12.41 3.32 -14.01
CA GLY A 124 -11.89 4.54 -13.40
C GLY A 124 -12.42 4.84 -11.99
N LEU A 125 -13.16 3.92 -11.36
CA LEU A 125 -13.72 4.14 -10.02
C LEU A 125 -12.60 4.21 -8.98
N ARG A 126 -12.77 5.04 -7.95
CA ARG A 126 -11.94 4.95 -6.74
C ARG A 126 -12.24 3.62 -6.06
N THR A 127 -11.23 2.78 -5.92
CA THR A 127 -11.35 1.49 -5.24
C THR A 127 -10.45 1.44 -4.02
N SER A 128 -10.91 0.80 -2.96
CA SER A 128 -10.16 0.56 -1.74
C SER A 128 -10.32 -0.87 -1.26
N LEU A 129 -9.27 -1.37 -0.63
CA LEU A 129 -9.24 -2.64 0.07
C LEU A 129 -9.03 -2.39 1.55
N LEU A 130 -9.98 -2.82 2.38
CA LEU A 130 -9.83 -2.85 3.82
C LEU A 130 -9.56 -4.29 4.25
N THR A 131 -8.33 -4.58 4.64
CA THR A 131 -7.93 -5.88 5.17
C THR A 131 -7.87 -5.81 6.69
N VAL A 132 -8.67 -6.62 7.39
CA VAL A 132 -8.82 -6.51 8.85
C VAL A 132 -7.51 -6.81 9.57
N THR A 133 -6.73 -7.80 9.12
CA THR A 133 -5.42 -8.12 9.70
C THR A 133 -4.29 -7.98 8.68
N ARG A 134 -3.06 -7.93 9.16
CA ARG A 134 -1.85 -7.90 8.30
C ARG A 134 -1.33 -9.31 7.94
N GLY A 135 -2.00 -10.38 8.39
CA GLY A 135 -1.63 -11.77 8.11
C GLY A 135 -0.43 -12.27 8.91
N ASP A 136 -0.24 -11.76 10.11
CA ASP A 136 0.93 -12.02 10.98
C ASP A 136 1.09 -13.49 11.39
N GLY A 137 -0.02 -14.19 11.60
CA GLY A 137 -0.05 -15.61 12.00
C GLY A 137 -0.17 -16.60 10.85
N GLY A 138 -0.10 -16.12 9.60
CA GLY A 138 -0.29 -16.93 8.40
C GLY A 138 0.97 -17.65 7.91
N GLN A 139 0.91 -18.13 6.66
CA GLN A 139 2.00 -18.87 6.02
C GLN A 139 3.11 -17.94 5.53
N ASN A 140 4.36 -18.44 5.55
CA ASN A 140 5.50 -17.88 4.85
C ASN A 140 6.36 -18.99 4.24
N GLU A 141 6.37 -19.08 2.90
CA GLU A 141 7.18 -20.04 2.16
C GLU A 141 8.51 -19.45 1.66
N LEU A 142 8.74 -18.15 1.81
CA LEU A 142 9.92 -17.47 1.28
C LEU A 142 11.06 -17.37 2.29
N GLY A 143 10.73 -17.21 3.56
CA GLY A 143 11.75 -16.87 4.55
C GLY A 143 11.37 -17.25 5.98
N PRO A 144 12.21 -16.88 6.93
CA PRO A 144 12.01 -17.19 8.34
C PRO A 144 11.14 -16.15 9.09
N GLU A 145 10.62 -15.15 8.40
CA GLU A 145 9.79 -14.11 8.99
C GLU A 145 8.48 -14.71 9.50
N ILE A 146 8.16 -14.47 10.76
CA ILE A 146 6.92 -14.87 11.43
C ILE A 146 6.41 -13.70 12.26
N LEU A 147 5.16 -13.76 12.66
CA LEU A 147 4.52 -12.78 13.54
C LEU A 147 4.58 -11.37 12.91
N GLU A 148 4.90 -10.33 13.65
CA GLU A 148 4.91 -8.93 13.19
C GLU A 148 5.80 -8.71 11.95
N ALA A 149 6.91 -9.45 11.83
CA ALA A 149 7.77 -9.37 10.66
C ALA A 149 7.08 -9.93 9.39
N LEU A 150 6.27 -10.97 9.54
CA LEU A 150 5.45 -11.50 8.45
C LEU A 150 4.33 -10.54 8.07
N GLY A 151 3.67 -9.92 9.05
CA GLY A 151 2.64 -8.90 8.80
C GLY A 151 3.18 -7.70 8.01
N ILE A 152 4.39 -7.23 8.32
CA ILE A 152 5.08 -6.19 7.54
C ILE A 152 5.32 -6.66 6.10
N LEU A 153 5.83 -7.88 5.93
CA LEU A 153 6.13 -8.45 4.61
C LEU A 153 4.86 -8.58 3.76
N ARG A 154 3.78 -9.15 4.32
CA ARG A 154 2.49 -9.30 3.62
C ARG A 154 1.83 -7.95 3.30
N SER A 155 1.96 -6.96 4.20
CA SER A 155 1.52 -5.59 3.91
C SER A 155 2.28 -5.00 2.71
N ALA A 156 3.58 -5.26 2.60
CA ALA A 156 4.38 -4.82 1.45
C ALA A 156 4.00 -5.57 0.16
N GLU A 157 3.63 -6.84 0.25
CA GLU A 157 3.11 -7.62 -0.89
C GLU A 157 1.78 -7.07 -1.41
N LEU A 158 0.84 -6.67 -0.51
CA LEU A 158 -0.38 -5.96 -0.89
C LEU A 158 -0.07 -4.64 -1.61
N MET A 159 0.87 -3.84 -1.11
CA MET A 159 1.28 -2.62 -1.80
C MET A 159 1.87 -2.88 -3.19
N ALA A 160 2.62 -3.98 -3.37
CA ALA A 160 3.11 -4.41 -4.67
C ALA A 160 1.98 -4.87 -5.60
N MET A 161 0.97 -5.54 -5.06
CA MET A 161 -0.24 -5.97 -5.77
C MET A 161 -1.04 -4.76 -6.29
N HIS A 162 -1.20 -3.71 -5.47
CA HIS A 162 -1.96 -2.51 -5.83
C HIS A 162 -1.32 -1.69 -6.96
N ARG A 163 -0.06 -1.92 -7.30
CA ARG A 163 0.52 -1.38 -8.54
C ARG A 163 -0.21 -1.89 -9.80
N TYR A 164 -0.83 -3.08 -9.73
CA TYR A 164 -1.61 -3.66 -10.84
C TYR A 164 -3.06 -3.19 -10.83
N ASP A 165 -3.73 -3.23 -9.69
CA ASP A 165 -5.16 -2.93 -9.60
C ASP A 165 -5.48 -1.46 -9.28
N GLY A 166 -4.55 -0.72 -8.69
CA GLY A 166 -4.70 0.71 -8.37
C GLY A 166 -5.53 1.00 -7.13
N ALA A 167 -5.91 -0.02 -6.34
CA ALA A 167 -6.70 0.19 -5.14
C ALA A 167 -5.87 0.80 -4.00
N GLU A 168 -6.55 1.55 -3.12
CA GLU A 168 -5.99 2.07 -1.88
C GLU A 168 -6.07 0.99 -0.79
N GLN A 169 -5.00 0.79 -0.01
CA GLN A 169 -4.96 -0.19 1.06
C GLN A 169 -5.24 0.42 2.42
N TYR A 170 -6.10 -0.24 3.19
CA TYR A 170 -6.37 0.08 4.59
C TYR A 170 -6.30 -1.15 5.49
N PHE A 171 -5.95 -0.95 6.77
CA PHE A 171 -5.90 -2.00 7.80
C PHE A 171 -6.57 -1.54 9.09
N THR A 172 -7.12 -2.49 9.86
CA THR A 172 -7.50 -2.25 11.25
C THR A 172 -6.32 -2.55 12.18
N ARG A 173 -6.54 -2.40 13.49
CA ARG A 173 -5.59 -2.81 14.54
C ARG A 173 -5.66 -4.29 14.91
N ALA A 174 -6.46 -5.12 14.25
CA ALA A 174 -6.56 -6.53 14.55
C ALA A 174 -5.26 -7.27 14.24
N TYR A 175 -4.84 -8.13 15.15
CA TYR A 175 -3.69 -9.01 14.98
C TYR A 175 -4.15 -10.40 14.53
N GLU A 176 -3.53 -10.95 13.51
CA GLU A 176 -3.80 -12.31 13.05
C GLU A 176 -3.08 -13.32 13.95
N PHE A 177 -3.85 -14.08 14.73
CA PHE A 177 -3.34 -15.00 15.76
C PHE A 177 -3.29 -16.47 15.30
N GLY A 178 -3.46 -16.73 14.02
CA GLY A 178 -3.50 -18.07 13.44
C GLY A 178 -4.92 -18.62 13.37
N TYR A 179 -5.11 -19.92 13.64
CA TYR A 179 -6.40 -20.56 13.49
C TYR A 179 -7.38 -20.17 14.62
N SER A 180 -8.59 -19.73 14.25
CA SER A 180 -9.70 -19.48 15.17
C SER A 180 -10.77 -20.56 15.05
N PHE A 181 -11.36 -20.96 16.18
CA PHE A 181 -12.36 -22.02 16.25
C PHE A 181 -13.80 -21.51 16.23
N SER A 182 -14.02 -20.25 16.58
CA SER A 182 -15.34 -19.62 16.52
C SER A 182 -15.27 -18.12 16.27
N VAL A 183 -16.37 -17.55 15.81
CA VAL A 183 -16.54 -16.10 15.67
C VAL A 183 -16.46 -15.41 17.02
N GLU A 184 -17.02 -16.03 18.06
CA GLU A 184 -17.03 -15.51 19.42
C GLU A 184 -15.60 -15.41 19.98
N GLU A 185 -14.76 -16.44 19.75
CA GLU A 185 -13.33 -16.40 20.09
C GLU A 185 -12.61 -15.24 19.38
N THR A 186 -12.87 -15.07 18.09
CA THR A 186 -12.23 -14.01 17.32
C THR A 186 -12.64 -12.62 17.83
N LEU A 187 -13.95 -12.41 18.05
CA LEU A 187 -14.46 -11.15 18.58
C LEU A 187 -13.92 -10.82 19.98
N GLU A 188 -13.76 -11.83 20.84
CA GLU A 188 -13.16 -11.66 22.17
C GLU A 188 -11.69 -11.25 22.08
N LYS A 189 -10.90 -11.96 21.24
CA LYS A 189 -9.46 -11.70 21.08
C LYS A 189 -9.17 -10.37 20.41
N TRP A 190 -9.91 -10.03 19.36
CA TRP A 190 -9.73 -8.77 18.65
C TRP A 190 -10.33 -7.57 19.40
N GLY A 191 -11.35 -7.79 20.25
CA GLY A 191 -12.16 -6.72 20.80
C GLY A 191 -13.14 -6.18 19.75
N LYS A 192 -14.40 -6.62 19.87
CA LYS A 192 -15.43 -6.32 18.86
C LYS A 192 -15.56 -4.83 18.57
N GLU A 193 -15.71 -4.02 19.63
CA GLU A 193 -16.00 -2.59 19.47
C GLU A 193 -14.81 -1.83 18.89
N GLU A 194 -13.59 -2.19 19.24
CA GLU A 194 -12.38 -1.53 18.73
C GLU A 194 -12.19 -1.80 17.24
N ILE A 195 -12.40 -3.05 16.79
CA ILE A 195 -12.25 -3.35 15.35
C ILE A 195 -13.42 -2.79 14.56
N LEU A 196 -14.64 -2.82 15.10
CA LEU A 196 -15.79 -2.16 14.48
C LEU A 196 -15.55 -0.65 14.35
N ALA A 197 -14.99 0.01 15.39
CA ALA A 197 -14.65 1.43 15.36
C ALA A 197 -13.63 1.73 14.24
N ASP A 198 -12.61 0.88 14.05
CA ASP A 198 -11.63 1.04 12.98
C ASP A 198 -12.28 0.91 11.59
N ILE A 199 -13.14 -0.10 11.39
CA ILE A 199 -13.86 -0.29 10.11
C ILE A 199 -14.76 0.92 9.83
N VAL A 200 -15.52 1.39 10.83
CA VAL A 200 -16.39 2.56 10.71
C VAL A 200 -15.59 3.83 10.38
N ARG A 201 -14.45 4.04 11.07
CA ARG A 201 -13.54 5.16 10.78
C ARG A 201 -13.09 5.14 9.33
N ILE A 202 -12.66 4.00 8.82
CA ILE A 202 -12.19 3.86 7.45
C ILE A 202 -13.33 4.08 6.45
N ILE A 203 -14.53 3.55 6.70
CA ILE A 203 -15.72 3.82 5.88
C ILE A 203 -16.06 5.32 5.86
N ARG A 204 -16.06 6.00 7.02
CA ARG A 204 -16.32 7.45 7.11
C ARG A 204 -15.24 8.30 6.41
N THR A 205 -13.99 7.80 6.40
CA THR A 205 -12.85 8.47 5.73
C THR A 205 -12.91 8.29 4.21
N VAL A 206 -13.13 7.06 3.74
CA VAL A 206 -13.12 6.71 2.30
C VAL A 206 -14.44 7.05 1.62
N ARG A 207 -15.57 6.92 2.34
CA ARG A 207 -16.94 7.18 1.86
C ARG A 207 -17.33 6.36 0.62
N PRO A 208 -17.20 5.00 0.68
CA PRO A 208 -17.51 4.14 -0.45
C PRO A 208 -19.01 4.08 -0.73
N ASP A 209 -19.39 4.07 -2.02
CA ASP A 209 -20.79 3.90 -2.43
C ASP A 209 -21.21 2.43 -2.34
N VAL A 210 -20.35 1.54 -2.78
CA VAL A 210 -20.55 0.09 -2.72
C VAL A 210 -19.49 -0.57 -1.86
N VAL A 211 -19.92 -1.42 -0.94
CA VAL A 211 -19.05 -2.26 -0.12
C VAL A 211 -19.31 -3.72 -0.41
N THR A 212 -18.25 -4.51 -0.56
CA THR A 212 -18.35 -5.96 -0.58
C THR A 212 -17.56 -6.57 0.57
N HIS A 213 -17.98 -7.73 1.05
CA HIS A 213 -17.30 -8.40 2.14
C HIS A 213 -17.33 -9.93 2.03
N LEU A 214 -16.53 -10.57 2.89
CA LEU A 214 -16.46 -12.02 3.02
C LEU A 214 -17.76 -12.59 3.61
N PRO A 215 -18.06 -13.88 3.35
CA PRO A 215 -19.26 -14.51 3.89
C PRO A 215 -19.29 -14.52 5.42
N THR A 216 -20.49 -14.24 5.95
CA THR A 216 -20.78 -14.17 7.39
C THR A 216 -20.98 -15.54 8.04
N THR A 217 -21.18 -16.58 7.23
CA THR A 217 -21.43 -17.98 7.66
C THR A 217 -20.83 -18.98 6.68
N GLY A 218 -20.81 -20.25 7.05
CA GLY A 218 -20.45 -21.36 6.17
C GLY A 218 -19.01 -21.84 6.29
N GLU A 219 -18.58 -22.73 5.39
CA GLU A 219 -17.27 -23.35 5.40
C GLU A 219 -16.25 -22.54 4.59
N GLY A 220 -15.00 -22.56 5.02
CA GLY A 220 -13.85 -22.02 4.32
C GLY A 220 -13.16 -20.88 5.05
N GLY A 221 -11.84 -20.93 5.10
CA GLY A 221 -10.95 -19.86 5.53
C GLY A 221 -10.86 -19.59 7.03
N GLY A 222 -11.50 -20.38 7.89
CA GLY A 222 -11.50 -20.14 9.33
C GLY A 222 -12.48 -19.04 9.77
N GLN A 223 -12.50 -18.76 11.09
CA GLN A 223 -13.51 -17.89 11.67
C GLN A 223 -13.19 -16.39 11.52
N HIS A 224 -11.95 -16.04 11.22
CA HIS A 224 -11.57 -14.65 10.89
C HIS A 224 -12.40 -14.11 9.73
N HIS A 225 -12.59 -14.90 8.66
CA HIS A 225 -13.40 -14.50 7.50
C HIS A 225 -14.84 -14.19 7.88
N GLN A 226 -15.49 -15.09 8.65
CA GLN A 226 -16.86 -14.91 9.07
C GLN A 226 -17.00 -13.73 10.05
N THR A 227 -16.02 -13.55 10.95
CA THR A 227 -15.98 -12.42 11.87
C THR A 227 -15.86 -11.10 11.11
N THR A 228 -14.96 -11.05 10.13
CA THR A 228 -14.79 -9.88 9.25
C THR A 228 -16.09 -9.54 8.51
N GLY A 229 -16.76 -10.53 7.92
CA GLY A 229 -18.04 -10.31 7.24
C GLY A 229 -19.10 -9.76 8.19
N ARG A 230 -19.22 -10.32 9.42
CA ARG A 230 -20.17 -9.84 10.42
C ARG A 230 -19.89 -8.41 10.89
N LEU A 231 -18.61 -8.07 11.10
CA LEU A 231 -18.21 -6.71 11.46
C LEU A 231 -18.46 -5.72 10.32
N ALA A 232 -18.16 -6.09 9.07
CA ALA A 232 -18.44 -5.27 7.90
C ALA A 232 -19.94 -4.98 7.77
N ARG A 233 -20.80 -6.01 7.98
CA ARG A 233 -22.25 -5.84 7.94
C ARG A 233 -22.78 -4.93 9.06
N GLU A 234 -22.24 -5.06 10.28
CA GLU A 234 -22.60 -4.15 11.38
C GLU A 234 -22.12 -2.71 11.12
N ALA A 235 -20.98 -2.55 10.44
CA ALA A 235 -20.43 -1.25 10.08
C ALA A 235 -21.28 -0.49 9.05
N PHE A 236 -22.11 -1.17 8.25
CA PHE A 236 -23.04 -0.54 7.30
C PHE A 236 -24.00 0.45 8.00
N GLU A 237 -24.60 0.02 9.11
CA GLU A 237 -25.47 0.87 9.92
C GLU A 237 -24.67 1.82 10.82
N ALA A 238 -23.61 1.30 11.45
CA ALA A 238 -22.81 2.06 12.40
C ALA A 238 -22.08 3.26 11.78
N ALA A 239 -21.68 3.18 10.51
CA ALA A 239 -21.02 4.28 9.83
C ALA A 239 -21.96 5.46 9.53
N ALA A 240 -23.25 5.16 9.33
CA ALA A 240 -24.29 6.16 9.09
C ALA A 240 -24.82 6.81 10.38
N ASP A 241 -24.66 6.14 11.53
CA ASP A 241 -25.18 6.60 12.81
C ASP A 241 -24.17 7.53 13.51
N PRO A 242 -24.48 8.85 13.68
CA PRO A 242 -23.58 9.77 14.37
C PRO A 242 -23.43 9.48 15.87
N GLU A 243 -24.32 8.70 16.50
CA GLU A 243 -24.24 8.31 17.89
C GLU A 243 -23.29 7.12 18.11
N ARG A 244 -22.97 6.38 17.03
CA ARG A 244 -21.95 5.33 17.06
C ARG A 244 -20.57 5.97 16.84
N PHE A 245 -19.66 5.72 17.78
CA PHE A 245 -18.28 6.27 17.76
C PHE A 245 -18.27 7.80 17.59
N PRO A 246 -18.92 8.55 18.54
CA PRO A 246 -19.08 10.00 18.43
C PRO A 246 -17.73 10.76 18.51
N GLU A 247 -16.68 10.15 19.06
CA GLU A 247 -15.32 10.69 19.03
C GLU A 247 -14.82 10.93 17.60
N GLN A 248 -15.13 10.05 16.66
CA GLN A 248 -14.75 10.21 15.25
C GLN A 248 -15.44 11.44 14.62
N ILE A 249 -16.68 11.73 15.03
CA ILE A 249 -17.40 12.93 14.58
C ILE A 249 -16.80 14.20 15.20
N GLN A 250 -16.37 14.12 16.48
CA GLN A 250 -15.69 15.24 17.15
C GLN A 250 -14.32 15.56 16.53
N GLU A 251 -13.64 14.54 15.98
CA GLU A 251 -12.38 14.69 15.23
C GLU A 251 -12.58 15.27 13.82
N GLY A 252 -13.82 15.44 13.36
CA GLY A 252 -14.15 16.09 12.09
C GLY A 252 -14.64 15.14 10.99
N LEU A 253 -14.71 13.82 11.22
CA LEU A 253 -15.36 12.92 10.29
C LEU A 253 -16.87 13.15 10.27
N ARG A 254 -17.52 12.72 9.19
CA ARG A 254 -18.98 12.81 9.06
C ARG A 254 -19.56 11.40 8.91
N PRO A 255 -20.80 11.16 9.37
CA PRO A 255 -21.51 9.92 9.09
C PRO A 255 -21.52 9.63 7.59
N TRP A 256 -21.48 8.36 7.24
CA TRP A 256 -21.55 7.93 5.85
C TRP A 256 -22.47 6.74 5.68
N GLN A 257 -23.51 6.89 4.87
CA GLN A 257 -24.39 5.80 4.46
C GLN A 257 -23.81 5.16 3.19
N VAL A 258 -23.28 3.96 3.31
CA VAL A 258 -22.97 3.10 2.17
C VAL A 258 -24.27 2.85 1.39
N VAL A 259 -24.24 2.98 0.06
CA VAL A 259 -25.45 2.84 -0.75
C VAL A 259 -25.87 1.39 -0.88
N LYS A 260 -24.91 0.49 -1.16
CA LYS A 260 -25.18 -0.95 -1.26
C LYS A 260 -24.06 -1.77 -0.62
N MET A 261 -24.45 -2.88 -0.01
CA MET A 261 -23.53 -3.85 0.57
C MET A 261 -23.84 -5.26 0.07
N TYR A 262 -22.78 -5.97 -0.34
CA TYR A 262 -22.86 -7.32 -0.87
C TYR A 262 -21.95 -8.28 -0.12
N GLU A 263 -22.47 -9.47 0.15
CA GLU A 263 -21.68 -10.61 0.63
C GLU A 263 -21.17 -11.42 -0.57
N ARG A 264 -19.92 -11.88 -0.53
CA ARG A 264 -19.38 -12.83 -1.53
C ARG A 264 -20.20 -14.12 -1.50
N PHE A 265 -20.92 -14.40 -2.59
CA PHE A 265 -21.78 -15.58 -2.68
C PHE A 265 -20.95 -16.87 -2.80
N ARG A 266 -21.22 -17.82 -1.91
CA ARG A 266 -20.61 -19.15 -1.94
C ARG A 266 -21.46 -20.11 -2.75
N GLY A 267 -20.90 -20.79 -3.68
CA GLY A 267 -21.59 -21.83 -4.44
C GLY A 267 -20.85 -22.31 -5.69
N MET A 268 -19.87 -21.55 -6.17
CA MET A 268 -19.05 -21.94 -7.30
C MET A 268 -17.59 -21.56 -7.09
N GLY A 269 -16.76 -22.56 -6.98
CA GLY A 269 -15.31 -22.66 -6.93
C GLY A 269 -14.54 -21.34 -6.77
N MET A 270 -14.00 -21.11 -5.60
CA MET A 270 -13.28 -19.90 -5.19
C MET A 270 -12.08 -19.50 -6.06
N CYS A 271 -11.62 -20.32 -7.00
CA CYS A 271 -10.33 -20.10 -7.64
C CYS A 271 -10.22 -20.44 -9.13
N ARG A 272 -11.28 -20.78 -9.83
CA ARG A 272 -11.17 -21.04 -11.27
C ARG A 272 -12.45 -20.61 -11.96
N GLY A 273 -12.33 -19.63 -12.84
CA GLY A 273 -13.37 -19.25 -13.78
C GLY A 273 -13.78 -20.45 -14.63
N SER A 274 -14.71 -21.23 -14.12
CA SER A 274 -15.47 -22.16 -14.92
C SER A 274 -16.74 -21.42 -15.31
N PRO A 275 -17.04 -21.28 -16.58
CA PRO A 275 -18.31 -20.71 -17.00
C PRO A 275 -19.44 -21.54 -16.38
N SER A 276 -20.20 -20.93 -15.47
CA SER A 276 -21.37 -21.58 -14.94
C SER A 276 -22.54 -21.30 -15.86
N THR A 277 -23.09 -22.35 -16.42
CA THR A 277 -24.36 -22.32 -17.17
C THR A 277 -25.58 -22.33 -16.28
N GLU A 278 -25.41 -22.37 -14.95
CA GLU A 278 -26.52 -22.38 -14.00
C GLU A 278 -27.14 -20.98 -13.88
N PRO A 279 -28.46 -20.88 -13.74
CA PRO A 279 -29.13 -19.62 -13.49
C PRO A 279 -28.64 -19.00 -12.20
N VAL A 280 -28.34 -17.70 -12.22
CA VAL A 280 -28.01 -16.93 -11.02
C VAL A 280 -29.26 -16.85 -10.13
N PRO A 281 -29.18 -17.18 -8.83
CA PRO A 281 -30.32 -17.03 -7.93
C PRO A 281 -30.82 -15.58 -7.85
N ALA A 282 -32.08 -15.39 -7.43
CA ALA A 282 -32.60 -14.05 -7.14
C ALA A 282 -31.79 -13.40 -6.01
N GLY A 283 -31.54 -12.10 -6.09
CA GLY A 283 -30.72 -11.35 -5.12
C GLY A 283 -29.22 -11.59 -5.24
N VAL A 284 -28.77 -12.29 -6.29
CA VAL A 284 -27.34 -12.51 -6.55
C VAL A 284 -26.94 -11.82 -7.86
N THR A 285 -25.94 -10.98 -7.79
CA THR A 285 -25.35 -10.25 -8.92
C THR A 285 -24.11 -10.97 -9.42
N ARG A 286 -23.98 -11.12 -10.75
CA ARG A 286 -22.82 -11.71 -11.42
C ARG A 286 -21.95 -10.62 -12.00
N MET A 287 -20.67 -10.61 -11.61
CA MET A 287 -19.63 -9.75 -12.19
C MET A 287 -18.71 -10.58 -13.07
N ASP A 288 -18.49 -10.19 -14.33
CA ASP A 288 -17.57 -10.86 -15.25
C ASP A 288 -16.33 -9.97 -15.51
N THR A 289 -15.18 -10.44 -15.05
CA THR A 289 -13.87 -9.80 -15.23
C THR A 289 -13.09 -10.34 -16.44
N GLY A 290 -13.73 -11.16 -17.27
CA GLY A 290 -13.15 -11.74 -18.48
C GLY A 290 -13.07 -10.78 -19.68
N ALA A 291 -13.62 -9.58 -19.58
CA ALA A 291 -13.56 -8.58 -20.64
C ALA A 291 -12.11 -8.12 -20.91
N TYR A 292 -11.79 -7.99 -22.21
CA TYR A 292 -10.47 -7.52 -22.65
C TYR A 292 -10.42 -6.00 -22.66
N ASP A 293 -9.37 -5.45 -22.06
CA ASP A 293 -9.06 -4.02 -22.12
C ASP A 293 -7.89 -3.77 -23.08
N PRO A 294 -8.10 -3.04 -24.19
CA PRO A 294 -7.07 -2.82 -25.19
C PRO A 294 -5.93 -1.91 -24.71
N ILE A 295 -6.16 -1.06 -23.71
CA ILE A 295 -5.13 -0.18 -23.13
C ILE A 295 -4.23 -0.97 -22.18
N LEU A 296 -4.82 -1.87 -21.40
CA LEU A 296 -4.09 -2.74 -20.49
C LEU A 296 -3.49 -3.97 -21.17
N GLY A 297 -3.97 -4.33 -22.39
CA GLY A 297 -3.45 -5.45 -23.16
C GLY A 297 -3.77 -6.83 -22.59
N GLY A 298 -4.82 -6.94 -21.78
CA GLY A 298 -5.27 -8.18 -21.15
C GLY A 298 -6.72 -8.11 -20.71
N THR A 299 -7.26 -9.24 -20.22
CA THR A 299 -8.53 -9.22 -19.50
C THR A 299 -8.30 -8.78 -18.04
N TYR A 300 -9.33 -8.22 -17.40
CA TYR A 300 -9.21 -7.83 -16.00
C TYR A 300 -8.84 -9.01 -15.10
N ALA A 301 -9.40 -10.21 -15.38
CA ALA A 301 -9.03 -11.43 -14.68
C ALA A 301 -7.55 -11.82 -14.87
N GLN A 302 -6.98 -11.61 -16.05
CA GLN A 302 -5.56 -11.88 -16.32
C GLN A 302 -4.66 -10.94 -15.51
N LEU A 303 -4.98 -9.65 -15.49
CA LEU A 303 -4.24 -8.67 -14.70
C LEU A 303 -4.43 -8.88 -13.19
N GLY A 304 -5.64 -9.29 -12.79
CA GLY A 304 -5.90 -9.71 -11.41
C GLY A 304 -5.07 -10.92 -10.98
N ALA A 305 -4.83 -11.89 -11.88
CA ALA A 305 -3.94 -13.00 -11.60
C ALA A 305 -2.47 -12.56 -11.46
N GLU A 306 -2.02 -11.59 -12.25
CA GLU A 306 -0.70 -10.98 -12.10
C GLU A 306 -0.57 -10.22 -10.78
N ALA A 307 -1.60 -9.42 -10.41
CA ALA A 307 -1.67 -8.76 -9.12
C ALA A 307 -1.55 -9.77 -7.96
N ARG A 308 -2.37 -10.82 -7.97
CA ARG A 308 -2.37 -11.87 -6.94
C ARG A 308 -1.03 -12.59 -6.81
N SER A 309 -0.24 -12.65 -7.88
CA SER A 309 1.10 -13.25 -7.86
C SER A 309 2.10 -12.51 -6.96
N MET A 310 1.75 -11.31 -6.49
CA MET A 310 2.57 -10.54 -5.54
C MET A 310 2.50 -11.09 -4.11
N HIS A 311 1.51 -11.93 -3.76
CA HIS A 311 1.44 -12.67 -2.48
C HIS A 311 2.43 -13.83 -2.44
N ARG A 312 3.71 -13.52 -2.53
CA ARG A 312 4.79 -14.50 -2.67
C ARG A 312 5.03 -15.33 -1.42
N CYS A 313 4.83 -14.73 -0.23
CA CYS A 313 4.88 -15.46 1.04
C CYS A 313 3.95 -16.66 1.08
N GLN A 314 2.84 -16.59 0.34
CA GLN A 314 1.79 -17.60 0.30
C GLN A 314 1.88 -18.49 -0.94
N SER A 315 2.98 -18.42 -1.70
CA SER A 315 3.18 -19.14 -2.98
C SER A 315 2.05 -18.91 -3.99
N MET A 316 1.43 -17.73 -3.96
CA MET A 316 0.31 -17.39 -4.84
C MET A 316 0.75 -17.10 -6.28
N SER A 317 1.92 -17.61 -6.73
CA SER A 317 2.34 -17.45 -8.12
C SER A 317 1.30 -18.09 -9.04
N GLN A 318 0.51 -17.25 -9.67
CA GLN A 318 -0.53 -17.70 -10.60
C GLN A 318 -0.05 -17.56 -12.04
N LEU A 319 -0.28 -18.59 -12.81
CA LEU A 319 -0.13 -18.49 -14.25
C LEU A 319 -1.25 -17.58 -14.79
N ARG A 320 -0.89 -16.67 -15.67
CA ARG A 320 -1.86 -15.86 -16.40
C ARG A 320 -2.84 -16.81 -17.11
N GLY A 321 -4.12 -16.69 -16.76
CA GLY A 321 -5.17 -17.53 -17.34
C GLY A 321 -5.36 -17.29 -18.83
N LEU A 322 -6.05 -18.20 -19.50
CA LEU A 322 -6.51 -17.95 -20.87
C LEU A 322 -7.63 -16.90 -20.86
N PRO A 323 -7.74 -16.07 -21.91
CA PRO A 323 -8.87 -15.16 -22.06
C PRO A 323 -10.20 -15.94 -22.07
N GLY A 324 -11.22 -15.37 -21.47
CA GLY A 324 -12.56 -15.95 -21.42
C GLY A 324 -13.34 -15.42 -20.23
N GLU A 325 -14.56 -15.88 -20.07
CA GLU A 325 -15.43 -15.53 -18.96
C GLU A 325 -14.76 -15.86 -17.61
N ALA A 326 -14.79 -14.91 -16.69
CA ALA A 326 -14.23 -15.05 -15.33
C ALA A 326 -15.18 -14.36 -14.34
N THR A 327 -16.10 -15.12 -13.78
CA THR A 327 -17.21 -14.59 -13.00
C THR A 327 -17.00 -14.71 -11.51
N SER A 328 -17.52 -13.70 -10.78
CA SER A 328 -17.73 -13.73 -9.34
C SER A 328 -19.20 -13.41 -9.04
N LEU A 329 -19.72 -13.95 -7.93
CA LEU A 329 -21.11 -13.82 -7.53
C LEU A 329 -21.19 -13.12 -6.18
N TRP A 330 -22.18 -12.23 -6.06
CA TRP A 330 -22.35 -11.34 -4.93
C TRP A 330 -23.83 -11.30 -4.51
N SER A 331 -24.14 -11.62 -3.25
CA SER A 331 -25.48 -11.50 -2.69
C SER A 331 -25.70 -10.11 -2.13
N LEU A 332 -26.73 -9.42 -2.59
CA LEU A 332 -27.14 -8.15 -1.98
C LEU A 332 -27.62 -8.41 -0.55
N GLU A 333 -27.00 -7.77 0.44
CA GLU A 333 -27.39 -7.87 1.85
C GLU A 333 -28.13 -6.63 2.35
N ASN A 334 -27.61 -5.45 2.02
CA ASN A 334 -28.16 -4.18 2.46
C ASN A 334 -28.16 -3.17 1.31
N SER A 335 -29.21 -2.35 1.26
CA SER A 335 -29.31 -1.25 0.32
C SER A 335 -30.02 -0.05 0.95
N ALA A 336 -29.47 1.14 0.72
CA ALA A 336 -30.10 2.41 1.08
C ALA A 336 -31.00 2.98 -0.03
N ILE A 337 -31.07 2.30 -1.18
CA ILE A 337 -31.92 2.66 -2.32
C ILE A 337 -32.83 1.48 -2.70
N GLU A 338 -33.87 1.75 -3.48
CA GLU A 338 -34.69 0.69 -4.06
C GLU A 338 -33.85 -0.15 -5.03
N THR A 339 -34.06 -1.46 -4.99
CA THR A 339 -33.31 -2.43 -5.78
C THR A 339 -34.24 -3.39 -6.50
N ASP A 340 -33.80 -3.90 -7.65
CA ASP A 340 -34.50 -4.94 -8.38
C ASP A 340 -34.09 -6.34 -7.89
N ASP A 341 -34.99 -7.32 -8.00
CA ASP A 341 -34.68 -8.73 -7.69
C ASP A 341 -33.58 -9.34 -8.56
N ARG A 342 -33.21 -8.68 -9.66
CA ARG A 342 -32.20 -9.11 -10.62
C ARG A 342 -31.31 -7.95 -11.04
N GLU A 343 -30.32 -7.69 -10.24
CA GLU A 343 -29.28 -6.74 -10.59
C GLU A 343 -28.26 -7.39 -11.54
N THR A 344 -27.75 -6.59 -12.47
CA THR A 344 -26.76 -6.98 -13.48
C THR A 344 -25.36 -6.46 -13.17
N ASP A 345 -25.29 -5.47 -12.26
CA ASP A 345 -24.06 -4.84 -11.81
C ASP A 345 -24.18 -4.45 -10.32
N LEU A 346 -23.04 -4.40 -9.62
CA LEU A 346 -23.01 -3.94 -8.21
C LEU A 346 -23.43 -2.48 -8.06
N PHE A 347 -23.36 -1.71 -9.13
CA PHE A 347 -23.70 -0.28 -9.16
C PHE A 347 -25.10 -0.01 -9.77
N ASP A 348 -25.93 -1.02 -10.03
CA ASP A 348 -27.29 -0.78 -10.54
C ASP A 348 -28.04 0.19 -9.60
N GLY A 349 -28.63 1.27 -10.19
CA GLY A 349 -29.26 2.36 -9.45
C GLY A 349 -28.30 3.43 -8.88
N ILE A 350 -26.99 3.29 -9.07
CA ILE A 350 -25.96 4.26 -8.66
C ILE A 350 -25.31 4.83 -9.92
N ASP A 351 -25.29 6.14 -10.08
CA ASP A 351 -24.54 6.78 -11.16
C ASP A 351 -23.04 6.63 -10.90
N MET A 352 -22.31 5.98 -11.81
CA MET A 352 -20.86 5.81 -11.71
C MET A 352 -20.07 7.01 -12.21
N GLY A 353 -20.73 7.94 -12.94
CA GLY A 353 -20.11 9.14 -13.48
C GLY A 353 -20.19 10.34 -12.54
N LEU A 354 -19.83 11.49 -13.05
CA LEU A 354 -19.82 12.75 -12.29
C LEU A 354 -21.21 13.21 -11.86
N ASP A 355 -22.28 12.72 -12.50
CA ASP A 355 -23.66 13.04 -12.09
C ASP A 355 -24.00 12.50 -10.68
N ARG A 356 -23.23 11.52 -10.18
CA ARG A 356 -23.29 11.07 -8.78
C ARG A 356 -23.17 12.24 -7.79
N TYR A 357 -22.44 13.28 -8.14
CA TYR A 357 -22.23 14.45 -7.26
C TYR A 357 -23.50 15.28 -7.04
N LYS A 358 -24.49 15.17 -7.92
CA LYS A 358 -25.81 15.81 -7.76
C LYS A 358 -26.59 15.29 -6.54
N ASP A 359 -26.32 14.06 -6.11
CA ASP A 359 -26.98 13.48 -4.96
C ASP A 359 -26.65 14.22 -3.64
N PHE A 360 -25.49 14.86 -3.55
CA PHE A 360 -25.03 15.57 -2.36
C PHE A 360 -25.58 16.99 -2.21
N ILE A 361 -26.27 17.48 -3.22
CA ILE A 361 -26.97 18.78 -3.20
C ILE A 361 -28.49 18.63 -3.27
N ARG A 362 -29.01 17.41 -3.10
CA ARG A 362 -30.44 17.13 -3.20
C ARG A 362 -31.24 17.97 -2.22
N GLY A 363 -32.23 18.72 -2.75
CA GLY A 363 -33.01 19.69 -2.00
C GLY A 363 -32.35 21.07 -1.80
N GLN A 364 -31.18 21.30 -2.39
CA GLN A 364 -30.42 22.57 -2.38
C GLN A 364 -30.02 23.00 -3.80
N GLU A 365 -30.74 22.54 -4.82
CA GLU A 365 -30.38 22.72 -6.24
C GLU A 365 -30.36 24.21 -6.65
N THR A 366 -31.18 25.04 -6.00
CA THR A 366 -31.22 26.48 -6.26
C THR A 366 -29.95 27.16 -5.76
N GLU A 367 -29.55 26.87 -4.53
CA GLU A 367 -28.31 27.35 -3.89
C GLU A 367 -27.06 26.81 -4.58
N ALA A 368 -27.18 25.61 -5.18
CA ALA A 368 -26.12 24.88 -5.88
C ALA A 368 -26.12 25.14 -7.39
N ALA A 369 -26.84 26.13 -7.92
CA ALA A 369 -26.92 26.39 -9.36
C ALA A 369 -25.53 26.56 -10.01
N PHE A 370 -24.61 27.26 -9.32
CA PHE A 370 -23.22 27.43 -9.74
C PHE A 370 -22.49 26.08 -9.87
N PHE A 371 -22.74 25.18 -8.92
CA PHE A 371 -22.14 23.84 -8.92
C PHE A 371 -22.64 23.00 -10.08
N LEU A 372 -23.95 23.03 -10.36
CA LEU A 372 -24.52 22.30 -11.50
C LEU A 372 -23.97 22.78 -12.84
N GLU A 373 -23.81 24.11 -13.02
CA GLU A 373 -23.19 24.68 -14.22
C GLU A 373 -21.71 24.26 -14.34
N GLY A 374 -20.95 24.36 -13.25
CA GLY A 374 -19.54 23.93 -13.22
C GLY A 374 -19.36 22.44 -13.44
N LEU A 375 -20.26 21.60 -12.92
CA LEU A 375 -20.24 20.16 -13.12
C LEU A 375 -20.46 19.80 -14.60
N GLU A 376 -21.39 20.45 -15.29
CA GLU A 376 -21.58 20.26 -16.74
C GLU A 376 -20.36 20.76 -17.56
N ALA A 377 -19.74 21.85 -17.15
CA ALA A 377 -18.48 22.32 -17.75
C ALA A 377 -17.36 21.28 -17.55
N LEU A 378 -17.23 20.73 -16.34
CA LEU A 378 -16.25 19.71 -15.98
C LEU A 378 -16.44 18.46 -16.85
N LYS A 379 -17.66 17.94 -16.96
CA LYS A 379 -18.01 16.80 -17.85
C LYS A 379 -17.60 17.07 -19.29
N GLY A 380 -17.87 18.29 -19.78
CA GLY A 380 -17.44 18.70 -21.12
C GLY A 380 -15.92 18.71 -21.30
N HIS A 381 -15.14 19.06 -20.26
CA HIS A 381 -13.68 19.00 -20.34
C HIS A 381 -13.16 17.56 -20.30
N VAL A 382 -13.74 16.68 -19.48
CA VAL A 382 -13.42 15.26 -19.45
C VAL A 382 -13.68 14.62 -20.82
N GLY A 383 -14.87 14.82 -21.41
CA GLY A 383 -15.20 14.29 -22.74
C GLY A 383 -14.23 14.78 -23.81
N ARG A 384 -13.80 16.05 -23.77
CA ARG A 384 -12.78 16.56 -24.71
C ARG A 384 -11.41 15.94 -24.48
N ALA A 385 -11.02 15.64 -23.25
CA ALA A 385 -9.77 14.93 -22.97
C ALA A 385 -9.80 13.51 -23.53
N GLU A 386 -10.93 12.79 -23.42
CA GLU A 386 -11.15 11.49 -24.02
C GLU A 386 -11.08 11.54 -25.56
N GLU A 387 -11.78 12.51 -26.18
CA GLU A 387 -11.81 12.68 -27.63
C GLU A 387 -10.44 13.05 -28.23
N THR A 388 -9.62 13.80 -27.50
CA THR A 388 -8.31 14.27 -27.96
C THR A 388 -7.15 13.37 -27.55
N PHE A 389 -7.42 12.33 -26.77
CA PHE A 389 -6.39 11.39 -26.34
C PHE A 389 -5.78 10.65 -27.53
N ASP A 390 -4.46 10.76 -27.67
CA ASP A 390 -3.65 10.07 -28.65
C ASP A 390 -2.41 9.49 -27.94
N ALA A 391 -2.24 8.19 -27.97
CA ALA A 391 -1.14 7.51 -27.27
C ALA A 391 0.25 7.94 -27.75
N LEU A 392 0.37 8.45 -29.00
CA LEU A 392 1.63 8.96 -29.55
C LEU A 392 1.82 10.45 -29.32
N GLU A 393 0.73 11.18 -29.05
CA GLU A 393 0.71 12.62 -28.85
C GLU A 393 -0.14 13.00 -27.62
N PRO A 394 0.22 12.47 -26.41
CA PRO A 394 -0.58 12.64 -25.18
C PRO A 394 -0.81 14.10 -24.80
N TRP A 395 0.10 15.00 -25.16
CA TRP A 395 -0.01 16.44 -24.92
C TRP A 395 -1.21 17.12 -25.62
N LYS A 396 -1.85 16.48 -26.61
CA LYS A 396 -3.08 16.99 -27.23
C LYS A 396 -4.24 17.11 -26.23
N THR A 397 -4.20 16.39 -25.14
CA THR A 397 -5.20 16.45 -24.07
C THR A 397 -5.03 17.67 -23.16
N LEU A 398 -3.85 18.30 -23.13
CA LEU A 398 -3.51 19.40 -22.21
C LEU A 398 -4.51 20.55 -22.17
N PRO A 399 -5.03 21.08 -23.30
CA PRO A 399 -6.00 22.16 -23.24
C PRO A 399 -7.25 21.80 -22.44
N ALA A 400 -7.77 20.60 -22.61
CA ALA A 400 -8.94 20.11 -21.91
C ALA A 400 -8.64 19.84 -20.43
N LEU A 401 -7.50 19.21 -20.11
CA LEU A 401 -7.08 18.92 -18.76
C LEU A 401 -6.81 20.17 -17.92
N ARG A 402 -6.15 21.19 -18.49
CA ARG A 402 -5.91 22.49 -17.83
C ARG A 402 -7.22 23.19 -17.48
N SER A 403 -8.15 23.23 -18.46
CA SER A 403 -9.45 23.86 -18.24
C SER A 403 -10.26 23.10 -17.17
N GLY A 404 -10.24 21.75 -17.20
CA GLY A 404 -10.88 20.93 -16.18
C GLY A 404 -10.31 21.19 -14.79
N LEU A 405 -8.99 21.27 -14.65
CA LEU A 405 -8.31 21.60 -13.39
C LEU A 405 -8.76 22.99 -12.86
N SER A 406 -8.83 24.00 -13.75
CA SER A 406 -9.30 25.33 -13.37
C SER A 406 -10.75 25.31 -12.89
N VAL A 407 -11.63 24.54 -13.56
CA VAL A 407 -13.04 24.40 -13.15
C VAL A 407 -13.15 23.73 -11.79
N VAL A 408 -12.41 22.63 -11.54
CA VAL A 408 -12.43 21.95 -10.23
C VAL A 408 -12.01 22.91 -9.11
N ARG A 409 -10.94 23.68 -9.30
CA ARG A 409 -10.46 24.66 -8.31
C ARG A 409 -11.47 25.77 -8.05
N GLN A 410 -12.10 26.26 -9.11
CA GLN A 410 -13.15 27.27 -8.97
C GLN A 410 -14.34 26.70 -8.19
N LEU A 411 -14.80 25.50 -8.51
CA LEU A 411 -15.90 24.83 -7.80
C LEU A 411 -15.60 24.66 -6.32
N ARG A 412 -14.38 24.22 -5.96
CA ARG A 412 -13.96 24.10 -4.56
C ARG A 412 -14.03 25.44 -3.83
N ALA A 413 -13.53 26.52 -4.44
CA ALA A 413 -13.60 27.86 -3.87
C ALA A 413 -15.05 28.34 -3.69
N ASP A 414 -15.91 28.11 -4.69
CA ASP A 414 -17.30 28.53 -4.67
C ASP A 414 -18.12 27.74 -3.64
N ILE A 415 -17.86 26.42 -3.45
CA ILE A 415 -18.48 25.60 -2.42
C ILE A 415 -18.19 26.16 -1.03
N VAL A 416 -16.93 26.48 -0.73
CA VAL A 416 -16.55 27.06 0.57
C VAL A 416 -17.32 28.38 0.82
N ALA A 417 -17.46 29.22 -0.21
CA ALA A 417 -18.14 30.50 -0.13
C ALA A 417 -19.69 30.43 -0.16
N SER A 418 -20.24 29.26 -0.52
CA SER A 418 -21.68 29.06 -0.76
C SER A 418 -22.50 29.02 0.54
N THR A 419 -23.82 29.02 0.38
CA THR A 419 -24.81 28.85 1.45
C THR A 419 -25.30 27.39 1.58
N LEU A 420 -24.65 26.43 0.92
CA LEU A 420 -24.92 25.00 1.06
C LEU A 420 -24.75 24.54 2.51
N SER A 421 -25.45 23.48 2.87
CA SER A 421 -25.29 22.86 4.20
C SER A 421 -23.86 22.36 4.40
N ASP A 422 -23.43 22.28 5.67
CA ASP A 422 -22.10 21.80 6.02
C ASP A 422 -21.84 20.35 5.53
N ASP A 423 -22.87 19.50 5.52
CA ASP A 423 -22.76 18.14 5.01
C ASP A 423 -22.57 18.12 3.49
N ALA A 424 -23.33 18.92 2.74
CA ALA A 424 -23.15 19.07 1.29
C ALA A 424 -21.76 19.60 0.94
N LYS A 425 -21.28 20.63 1.67
CA LYS A 425 -19.92 21.15 1.50
C LYS A 425 -18.86 20.09 1.77
N TYR A 426 -19.00 19.32 2.87
CA TYR A 426 -18.07 18.26 3.22
C TYR A 426 -17.99 17.19 2.13
N ASP A 427 -19.16 16.73 1.66
CA ASP A 427 -19.22 15.67 0.64
C ASP A 427 -18.67 16.12 -0.71
N LEU A 428 -19.01 17.32 -1.14
CA LEU A 428 -18.51 17.86 -2.41
C LEU A 428 -17.02 18.17 -2.34
N GLU A 429 -16.53 18.75 -1.23
CA GLU A 429 -15.11 19.05 -1.05
C GLU A 429 -14.26 17.77 -1.03
N HIS A 430 -14.72 16.71 -0.31
CA HIS A 430 -14.08 15.40 -0.30
C HIS A 430 -13.87 14.85 -1.72
N ARG A 431 -14.88 14.98 -2.60
CA ARG A 431 -14.83 14.44 -3.97
C ARG A 431 -14.07 15.33 -4.93
N LEU A 432 -14.23 16.65 -4.80
CA LEU A 432 -13.55 17.58 -5.68
C LEU A 432 -12.06 17.70 -5.37
N SER A 433 -11.62 17.50 -4.10
CA SER A 433 -10.19 17.41 -3.79
C SER A 433 -9.53 16.22 -4.50
N LEU A 434 -10.19 15.06 -4.51
CA LEU A 434 -9.71 13.90 -5.29
C LEU A 434 -9.69 14.20 -6.80
N LYS A 435 -10.69 14.93 -7.33
CA LYS A 435 -10.68 15.32 -8.75
C LYS A 435 -9.55 16.28 -9.06
N GLU A 436 -9.23 17.22 -8.16
CA GLU A 436 -8.08 18.11 -8.36
C GLU A 436 -6.77 17.33 -8.44
N GLU A 437 -6.57 16.35 -7.54
CA GLU A 437 -5.41 15.45 -7.59
C GLU A 437 -5.34 14.66 -8.90
N GLN A 438 -6.47 14.10 -9.35
CA GLN A 438 -6.57 13.35 -10.60
C GLN A 438 -6.26 14.22 -11.83
N PHE A 439 -6.80 15.45 -11.91
CA PHE A 439 -6.47 16.39 -12.99
C PHE A 439 -5.01 16.84 -12.95
N THR A 440 -4.48 17.12 -11.75
CA THR A 440 -3.07 17.46 -11.54
C THR A 440 -2.16 16.36 -12.09
N ARG A 441 -2.45 15.11 -11.73
CA ARG A 441 -1.73 13.94 -12.25
C ARG A 441 -1.88 13.78 -13.77
N ALA A 442 -3.09 13.94 -14.30
CA ALA A 442 -3.33 13.83 -15.75
C ALA A 442 -2.56 14.88 -16.55
N VAL A 443 -2.48 16.14 -16.05
CA VAL A 443 -1.65 17.19 -16.68
C VAL A 443 -0.16 16.81 -16.65
N ALA A 444 0.34 16.30 -15.53
CA ALA A 444 1.73 15.85 -15.42
C ALA A 444 2.04 14.69 -16.39
N LEU A 445 1.15 13.70 -16.48
CA LEU A 445 1.27 12.58 -17.42
C LEU A 445 1.21 13.02 -18.88
N ALA A 446 0.32 13.96 -19.22
CA ALA A 446 0.21 14.49 -20.58
C ALA A 446 1.47 15.26 -21.03
N HIS A 447 2.19 15.87 -20.08
CA HIS A 447 3.51 16.45 -20.31
C HIS A 447 4.63 15.41 -20.26
N GLY A 448 4.41 14.23 -19.73
CA GLY A 448 5.49 13.28 -19.43
C GLY A 448 6.48 13.88 -18.44
N ILE A 449 6.00 14.58 -17.39
CA ILE A 449 6.88 15.11 -16.36
C ILE A 449 7.49 13.96 -15.58
N ALA A 450 8.82 13.92 -15.52
CA ALA A 450 9.56 13.05 -14.62
C ALA A 450 10.12 13.87 -13.45
N LEU A 451 9.89 13.40 -12.23
CA LEU A 451 10.40 13.97 -10.99
C LEU A 451 11.14 12.88 -10.23
N GLU A 452 12.47 13.00 -10.14
CA GLU A 452 13.36 11.98 -9.54
C GLU A 452 14.16 12.58 -8.37
N PRO A 453 13.65 12.54 -7.14
CA PRO A 453 14.38 12.94 -5.96
C PRO A 453 15.17 11.76 -5.39
N LEU A 454 16.51 11.81 -5.48
CA LEU A 454 17.40 10.71 -5.14
C LEU A 454 18.32 11.08 -3.97
N ALA A 455 18.25 10.33 -2.88
CA ALA A 455 19.17 10.45 -1.75
C ALA A 455 20.48 9.70 -2.01
N GLU A 456 21.59 10.21 -1.47
CA GLU A 456 22.90 9.49 -1.50
C GLU A 456 22.93 8.29 -0.54
N ALA A 457 21.99 8.22 0.43
CA ALA A 457 21.89 7.14 1.41
C ALA A 457 20.43 6.80 1.70
N GLY A 458 20.12 5.50 1.78
CA GLY A 458 18.79 5.01 2.14
C GLY A 458 18.58 4.86 3.65
N GLU A 459 19.67 4.77 4.41
CA GLU A 459 19.66 4.61 5.85
C GLU A 459 20.41 5.77 6.50
N VAL A 460 19.70 6.57 7.29
CA VAL A 460 20.25 7.73 7.98
C VAL A 460 20.08 7.60 9.48
N VAL A 461 20.86 8.34 10.26
CA VAL A 461 20.76 8.33 11.73
C VAL A 461 20.50 9.74 12.26
N PRO A 462 19.89 9.91 13.43
CA PRO A 462 19.70 11.22 14.05
C PRO A 462 21.02 12.01 14.11
N GLY A 463 20.98 13.27 13.73
CA GLY A 463 22.14 14.16 13.69
C GLY A 463 23.06 13.99 12.47
N SER A 464 22.81 13.02 11.58
CA SER A 464 23.57 12.88 10.34
C SER A 464 23.12 13.86 9.25
N THR A 465 23.96 14.04 8.25
CA THR A 465 23.69 14.86 7.06
C THR A 465 23.87 13.98 5.83
N PHE A 466 22.98 14.13 4.84
CA PHE A 466 23.04 13.44 3.56
C PHE A 466 22.62 14.37 2.42
N ALA A 467 23.05 14.06 1.21
CA ALA A 467 22.65 14.82 0.02
C ALA A 467 21.39 14.22 -0.61
N VAL A 468 20.59 15.09 -1.24
CA VAL A 468 19.48 14.72 -2.11
C VAL A 468 19.67 15.45 -3.43
N ASP A 469 19.78 14.70 -4.51
CA ASP A 469 19.78 15.22 -5.86
C ASP A 469 18.38 15.08 -6.45
N LEU A 470 17.94 16.11 -7.15
CA LEU A 470 16.63 16.18 -7.76
C LEU A 470 16.76 16.48 -9.24
N LEU A 471 16.06 15.70 -10.06
CA LEU A 471 15.91 15.90 -11.49
C LEU A 471 14.44 16.14 -11.81
N VAL A 472 14.16 17.19 -12.59
CA VAL A 472 12.86 17.44 -13.22
C VAL A 472 13.05 17.43 -14.73
N ALA A 473 12.23 16.69 -15.46
CA ALA A 473 12.27 16.62 -16.92
C ALA A 473 10.87 16.82 -17.51
N ASN A 474 10.80 17.47 -18.68
CA ASN A 474 9.59 17.60 -19.50
C ASN A 474 9.80 16.84 -20.82
N GLN A 475 9.03 15.80 -21.06
CA GLN A 475 9.14 14.96 -22.26
C GLN A 475 8.25 15.43 -23.43
N SER A 476 7.27 16.31 -23.16
CA SER A 476 6.35 16.79 -24.19
C SER A 476 6.96 17.95 -25.01
N PRO A 477 6.44 18.22 -26.22
CA PRO A 477 6.81 19.42 -26.99
C PRO A 477 6.25 20.71 -26.38
N GLU A 478 5.22 20.62 -25.52
CA GLU A 478 4.62 21.76 -24.81
C GLU A 478 5.53 22.21 -23.66
N PRO A 479 5.95 23.49 -23.61
CA PRO A 479 6.82 23.95 -22.55
C PRO A 479 6.08 24.07 -21.22
N VAL A 480 6.83 23.89 -20.13
CA VAL A 480 6.39 24.19 -18.75
C VAL A 480 7.38 25.14 -18.09
N ASP A 481 6.94 25.88 -17.10
CA ASP A 481 7.79 26.75 -16.29
C ASP A 481 7.82 26.22 -14.84
N VAL A 482 8.96 25.69 -14.41
CA VAL A 482 9.15 25.21 -13.03
C VAL A 482 9.34 26.43 -12.13
N THR A 483 8.36 26.70 -11.29
CA THR A 483 8.31 27.90 -10.46
C THR A 483 8.94 27.70 -9.09
N THR A 484 8.70 26.56 -8.46
CA THR A 484 9.29 26.23 -7.15
C THR A 484 9.70 24.77 -7.09
N VAL A 485 10.80 24.52 -6.38
CA VAL A 485 11.25 23.19 -5.97
C VAL A 485 11.70 23.27 -4.53
N GLU A 486 11.11 22.45 -3.69
CA GLU A 486 11.42 22.37 -2.26
C GLU A 486 11.46 20.94 -1.79
N LEU A 487 12.24 20.68 -0.74
CA LEU A 487 12.12 19.45 0.03
C LEU A 487 11.21 19.72 1.23
N VAL A 488 10.43 18.71 1.58
CA VAL A 488 9.59 18.67 2.77
C VAL A 488 10.11 17.55 3.67
N ALA A 489 10.32 17.85 4.94
CA ALA A 489 10.81 16.88 5.92
C ALA A 489 10.14 17.14 7.28
N PRO A 490 10.23 16.20 8.24
CA PRO A 490 9.69 16.39 9.59
C PRO A 490 10.26 17.63 10.29
N GLU A 491 9.51 18.13 11.26
CA GLU A 491 9.94 19.25 12.09
C GLU A 491 11.31 18.98 12.75
N GLY A 492 12.14 20.02 12.85
CA GLY A 492 13.48 19.92 13.42
C GLY A 492 14.58 19.49 12.43
N TRP A 493 14.22 18.99 11.24
CA TRP A 493 15.22 18.72 10.19
C TRP A 493 15.62 20.01 9.51
N THR A 494 16.89 20.11 9.10
CA THR A 494 17.38 21.27 8.36
C THR A 494 17.58 20.92 6.90
N LEU A 495 16.97 21.72 6.03
CA LEU A 495 17.03 21.57 4.58
C LEU A 495 17.77 22.77 4.01
N ARG A 496 18.82 22.52 3.22
CA ARG A 496 19.61 23.57 2.60
C ARG A 496 19.93 23.23 1.14
N ARG A 497 19.56 24.12 0.23
CA ARG A 497 19.99 23.99 -1.17
C ARG A 497 21.49 24.11 -1.25
N SER A 498 22.15 23.17 -1.92
CA SER A 498 23.61 23.09 -2.04
C SER A 498 24.11 23.38 -3.45
N GLY A 499 23.25 23.26 -4.50
CA GLY A 499 23.67 23.52 -5.87
C GLY A 499 22.57 23.37 -6.91
N GLY A 500 22.90 23.62 -8.15
CA GLY A 500 22.05 23.46 -9.33
C GLY A 500 21.01 24.56 -9.52
N GLU A 501 20.32 24.52 -10.64
CA GLU A 501 19.19 25.41 -10.98
C GLU A 501 17.91 24.57 -10.96
N VAL A 502 16.98 24.95 -10.08
CA VAL A 502 15.74 24.18 -9.82
C VAL A 502 14.48 24.92 -10.26
N SER A 503 14.62 26.04 -10.98
CA SER A 503 13.48 26.79 -11.50
C SER A 503 13.81 27.33 -12.89
N GLY A 504 12.80 27.47 -13.74
CA GLY A 504 12.93 27.99 -15.09
C GLY A 504 12.10 27.24 -16.12
N ALA A 505 12.17 27.72 -17.35
CA ALA A 505 11.43 27.15 -18.45
C ALA A 505 12.04 25.81 -18.93
N LEU A 506 11.21 24.78 -19.04
CA LEU A 506 11.54 23.48 -19.61
C LEU A 506 10.82 23.30 -20.94
N GLY A 507 11.58 23.37 -22.05
CA GLY A 507 11.08 22.99 -23.37
C GLY A 507 11.08 21.46 -23.55
N ALA A 508 10.82 21.04 -24.79
CA ALA A 508 10.81 19.61 -25.17
C ALA A 508 12.12 18.90 -24.83
N GLY A 509 12.06 17.84 -24.04
CA GLY A 509 13.23 17.08 -23.58
C GLY A 509 14.14 17.86 -22.62
N GLY A 510 13.70 19.02 -22.12
CA GLY A 510 14.46 19.84 -21.18
C GLY A 510 14.52 19.21 -19.79
N THR A 511 15.63 19.47 -19.09
CA THR A 511 15.85 19.01 -17.71
C THR A 511 16.36 20.13 -16.83
N LEU A 512 15.93 20.14 -15.57
CA LEU A 512 16.49 20.93 -14.48
C LEU A 512 17.02 19.98 -13.40
N SER A 513 18.13 20.33 -12.78
CA SER A 513 18.67 19.55 -11.68
C SER A 513 19.11 20.45 -10.52
N GLY A 514 18.92 19.99 -9.32
CA GLY A 514 19.34 20.68 -8.11
C GLY A 514 19.77 19.72 -7.02
N SER A 515 20.61 20.20 -6.14
CA SER A 515 21.13 19.43 -5.01
C SER A 515 20.78 20.12 -3.70
N PHE A 516 20.44 19.30 -2.71
CA PHE A 516 20.10 19.71 -1.36
C PHE A 516 20.93 18.94 -0.35
N GLU A 517 21.20 19.58 0.76
CA GLU A 517 21.78 18.96 1.95
C GLU A 517 20.68 18.87 3.01
N VAL A 518 20.46 17.69 3.52
CA VAL A 518 19.44 17.37 4.53
C VAL A 518 20.14 16.96 5.80
N ARG A 519 19.95 17.70 6.89
CA ARG A 519 20.43 17.33 8.23
C ARG A 519 19.25 16.77 9.03
N VAL A 520 19.38 15.53 9.46
CA VAL A 520 18.42 14.83 10.32
C VAL A 520 18.45 15.45 11.72
N ALA A 521 17.31 15.70 12.34
CA ALA A 521 17.25 16.20 13.72
C ALA A 521 17.95 15.23 14.68
N ASP A 522 18.55 15.76 15.76
CA ASP A 522 19.28 14.94 16.74
C ASP A 522 18.35 14.00 17.53
N ASP A 523 17.07 14.35 17.63
CA ASP A 523 15.99 13.61 18.29
C ASP A 523 14.99 12.99 17.29
N ALA A 524 15.36 12.87 16.02
CA ALA A 524 14.49 12.30 14.99
C ALA A 524 13.97 10.92 15.40
N ARG A 525 12.67 10.72 15.23
CA ARG A 525 12.03 9.42 15.46
C ARG A 525 12.58 8.37 14.49
N TYR A 526 12.81 7.17 14.97
CA TYR A 526 13.21 6.04 14.12
C TYR A 526 12.07 5.63 13.20
N SER A 527 12.40 5.27 11.96
CA SER A 527 11.45 4.66 11.05
C SER A 527 11.10 3.25 11.54
N ARG A 528 9.88 3.11 12.01
CA ARG A 528 9.30 1.84 12.48
C ARG A 528 7.81 1.84 12.12
N PRO A 529 7.13 0.68 12.16
CA PRO A 529 5.68 0.65 12.10
C PRO A 529 5.07 1.62 13.14
N TYR A 530 3.99 2.29 12.77
CA TYR A 530 3.25 3.16 13.70
C TYR A 530 2.32 2.35 14.63
N TRP A 531 2.41 1.03 14.55
CA TRP A 531 1.74 0.06 15.40
C TRP A 531 2.76 -0.81 16.13
N GLU A 532 2.39 -1.32 17.30
CA GLU A 532 3.19 -2.23 18.10
C GLU A 532 2.28 -3.34 18.63
N ARG A 533 2.76 -4.58 18.66
CA ARG A 533 1.97 -5.69 19.16
C ARG A 533 1.64 -5.53 20.63
N ASN A 534 0.36 -5.60 20.98
CA ASN A 534 -0.09 -5.77 22.35
C ASN A 534 0.00 -7.26 22.74
N HIS A 535 0.89 -7.60 23.69
CA HIS A 535 1.11 -9.00 24.10
C HIS A 535 0.04 -9.53 25.07
N THR A 536 -0.95 -8.73 25.43
CA THR A 536 -2.04 -9.13 26.36
C THR A 536 -3.34 -9.44 25.63
N VAL A 537 -3.50 -8.93 24.40
CA VAL A 537 -4.66 -9.15 23.53
C VAL A 537 -4.19 -9.30 22.07
N ASP A 538 -5.02 -9.86 21.21
CA ASP A 538 -4.64 -10.05 19.81
C ASP A 538 -4.99 -8.81 18.96
N ARG A 539 -4.38 -7.68 19.33
CA ARG A 539 -4.46 -6.38 18.63
C ARG A 539 -3.11 -5.70 18.63
N PHE A 540 -2.99 -4.68 17.76
CA PHE A 540 -1.92 -3.71 17.83
C PHE A 540 -2.31 -2.50 18.66
N ASP A 541 -1.38 -1.98 19.44
CA ASP A 541 -1.44 -0.62 19.96
C ASP A 541 -1.00 0.34 18.85
N ILE A 542 -1.80 1.35 18.60
CA ILE A 542 -1.51 2.37 17.59
C ILE A 542 -0.71 3.48 18.27
N LEU A 543 0.49 3.73 17.78
CA LEU A 543 1.43 4.71 18.35
C LEU A 543 1.20 6.12 17.80
N ASP A 544 0.48 6.23 16.69
CA ASP A 544 0.12 7.47 16.02
C ASP A 544 -1.26 7.27 15.37
N GLU A 545 -2.30 7.79 16.04
CA GLU A 545 -3.69 7.58 15.62
C GLU A 545 -4.02 8.31 14.30
N ASP A 546 -3.26 9.35 13.91
CA ASP A 546 -3.42 10.02 12.61
C ASP A 546 -3.06 9.11 11.43
N LEU A 547 -2.30 8.05 11.70
CA LEU A 547 -1.89 7.06 10.70
C LEU A 547 -2.78 5.80 10.69
N LEU A 548 -3.74 5.71 11.62
CA LEU A 548 -4.63 4.54 11.70
C LEU A 548 -5.30 4.28 10.36
N GLY A 549 -5.20 3.05 9.91
CA GLY A 549 -5.70 2.59 8.62
C GLY A 549 -4.62 2.50 7.54
N LEU A 550 -3.59 3.30 7.55
CA LEU A 550 -2.58 3.29 6.49
C LEU A 550 -1.74 2.00 6.49
N PRO A 551 -1.31 1.51 5.32
CA PRO A 551 -0.43 0.34 5.24
C PRO A 551 0.92 0.56 5.91
N PHE A 552 1.49 1.77 5.76
CA PHE A 552 2.75 2.22 6.38
C PHE A 552 2.69 3.73 6.62
N ALA A 553 3.53 4.21 7.51
CA ALA A 553 3.77 5.65 7.64
C ALA A 553 4.32 6.22 6.32
N PRO A 554 4.00 7.47 5.96
CA PRO A 554 4.58 8.16 4.81
C PRO A 554 6.11 8.21 4.87
N ALA A 555 6.77 8.38 3.72
CA ALA A 555 8.20 8.62 3.69
C ALA A 555 8.53 9.93 4.42
N PRO A 556 9.64 9.99 5.18
CA PRO A 556 9.95 11.18 5.98
C PRO A 556 10.38 12.38 5.15
N VAL A 557 10.88 12.17 3.93
CA VAL A 557 11.37 13.26 3.06
C VAL A 557 10.73 13.15 1.69
N HIS A 558 10.17 14.27 1.23
CA HIS A 558 9.54 14.41 -0.08
C HIS A 558 10.12 15.58 -0.84
N ALA A 559 10.08 15.52 -2.18
CA ALA A 559 10.31 16.65 -3.05
C ALA A 559 8.97 17.17 -3.57
N ARG A 560 8.72 18.46 -3.37
CA ARG A 560 7.54 19.14 -3.90
C ARG A 560 7.97 20.08 -5.00
N VAL A 561 7.38 19.90 -6.19
CA VAL A 561 7.67 20.69 -7.38
C VAL A 561 6.39 21.35 -7.86
N THR A 562 6.42 22.65 -8.03
CA THR A 562 5.36 23.39 -8.70
C THR A 562 5.84 23.81 -10.07
N PHE A 563 5.09 23.49 -11.09
CA PHE A 563 5.30 23.98 -12.44
C PHE A 563 4.02 24.57 -13.02
N ARG A 564 4.19 25.54 -13.92
CA ARG A 564 3.08 26.16 -14.64
C ARG A 564 2.93 25.50 -16.00
N SER A 565 1.71 25.03 -16.28
CA SER A 565 1.29 24.48 -17.56
C SER A 565 0.21 25.39 -18.15
N GLY A 566 0.56 26.24 -19.14
CA GLY A 566 -0.32 27.30 -19.57
C GLY A 566 -0.63 28.30 -18.46
N ASP A 567 -1.88 28.40 -18.07
CA ASP A 567 -2.39 29.28 -17.01
C ASP A 567 -2.63 28.60 -15.65
N VAL A 568 -2.34 27.27 -15.54
CA VAL A 568 -2.55 26.53 -14.31
C VAL A 568 -1.22 26.13 -13.66
N ASP A 569 -1.15 26.26 -12.35
CA ASP A 569 -0.05 25.71 -11.55
C ASP A 569 -0.36 24.25 -11.19
N VAL A 570 0.63 23.37 -11.33
CA VAL A 570 0.57 21.94 -11.05
C VAL A 570 1.59 21.62 -9.99
N VAL A 571 1.17 20.97 -8.91
CA VAL A 571 2.03 20.60 -7.78
C VAL A 571 2.20 19.09 -7.77
N LEU A 572 3.43 18.63 -7.86
CA LEU A 572 3.80 17.22 -7.66
C LEU A 572 4.53 17.06 -6.35
N ASP A 573 4.25 15.95 -5.68
CA ASP A 573 4.89 15.58 -4.41
C ASP A 573 5.38 14.14 -4.53
N GLU A 574 6.72 13.92 -4.48
CA GLU A 574 7.34 12.61 -4.65
C GLU A 574 8.26 12.28 -3.48
N ALA A 575 8.15 11.05 -2.97
CA ALA A 575 9.01 10.56 -1.90
C ALA A 575 10.47 10.48 -2.35
N VAL A 576 11.39 11.00 -1.52
CA VAL A 576 12.82 10.84 -1.76
C VAL A 576 13.21 9.37 -1.60
N ARG A 577 13.92 8.84 -2.61
CA ARG A 577 14.34 7.44 -2.68
C ARG A 577 15.84 7.32 -2.77
N TYR A 578 16.35 6.22 -2.27
CA TYR A 578 17.73 5.80 -2.46
C TYR A 578 17.79 4.68 -3.50
N ARG A 579 18.56 4.86 -4.56
CA ARG A 579 18.80 3.85 -5.60
C ARG A 579 20.16 3.20 -5.34
N TYR A 580 20.19 1.87 -5.34
CA TYR A 580 21.42 1.13 -5.07
C TYR A 580 21.51 -0.14 -5.91
N GLU A 581 22.73 -0.59 -6.14
CA GLU A 581 22.98 -1.86 -6.79
C GLU A 581 22.78 -3.00 -5.79
N GLY A 582 21.97 -3.98 -6.12
CA GLY A 582 21.76 -5.15 -5.30
C GLY A 582 23.01 -6.04 -5.19
N ALA A 583 22.90 -7.18 -4.50
CA ALA A 583 24.01 -8.11 -4.30
C ALA A 583 24.57 -8.69 -5.60
N TRP A 584 23.79 -8.70 -6.67
CA TRP A 584 24.16 -9.13 -8.01
C TRP A 584 24.36 -7.92 -8.91
N VAL A 585 25.47 -7.90 -9.65
CA VAL A 585 25.81 -6.82 -10.58
C VAL A 585 24.68 -6.60 -11.59
N GLY A 586 24.29 -5.33 -11.76
CA GLY A 586 23.23 -4.91 -12.69
C GLY A 586 21.81 -5.04 -12.16
N THR A 587 21.60 -5.39 -10.86
CA THR A 587 20.30 -5.31 -10.21
C THR A 587 20.15 -3.99 -9.47
N GLU A 588 19.35 -3.08 -10.01
CA GLU A 588 18.98 -1.86 -9.31
C GLU A 588 17.86 -2.13 -8.32
N LYS A 589 17.98 -1.52 -7.15
CA LYS A 589 16.96 -1.52 -6.11
C LYS A 589 16.70 -0.11 -5.62
N GLN A 590 15.50 0.12 -5.14
CA GLN A 590 15.08 1.40 -4.56
C GLN A 590 14.52 1.17 -3.17
N GLN A 591 14.77 2.12 -2.27
CA GLN A 591 14.16 2.17 -0.96
C GLN A 591 13.89 3.62 -0.55
N ARG A 592 12.90 3.83 0.31
CA ARG A 592 12.66 5.12 0.96
C ARG A 592 13.77 5.41 1.96
N VAL A 593 14.05 6.69 2.21
CA VAL A 593 14.95 7.08 3.29
C VAL A 593 14.38 6.59 4.63
N THR A 594 15.22 5.94 5.41
CA THR A 594 14.86 5.30 6.67
C THR A 594 15.74 5.81 7.79
N VAL A 595 15.16 6.32 8.87
CA VAL A 595 15.90 6.76 10.06
C VAL A 595 16.12 5.57 10.98
N LEU A 596 17.37 5.23 11.21
CA LEU A 596 17.77 4.08 12.04
C LEU A 596 18.52 4.54 13.30
N PRO A 597 18.56 3.69 14.36
CA PRO A 597 19.46 3.90 15.48
C PRO A 597 20.92 3.91 15.02
N ALA A 598 21.75 4.74 15.66
CA ALA A 598 23.20 4.76 15.41
C ALA A 598 23.85 3.40 15.69
N LEU A 599 23.28 2.61 16.58
CA LEU A 599 23.67 1.23 16.88
C LEU A 599 22.53 0.29 16.53
N SER A 600 22.79 -0.66 15.65
CA SER A 600 21.85 -1.74 15.30
C SER A 600 22.41 -3.08 15.78
N VAL A 601 21.53 -3.94 16.31
CA VAL A 601 21.87 -5.29 16.78
C VAL A 601 21.14 -6.30 15.90
N ASN A 602 21.89 -7.13 15.20
CA ASN A 602 21.35 -8.20 14.38
C ASN A 602 21.65 -9.55 15.02
N VAL A 603 20.63 -10.39 15.14
CA VAL A 603 20.76 -11.74 15.68
C VAL A 603 20.56 -12.76 14.56
N SER A 604 21.46 -13.73 14.45
CA SER A 604 21.40 -14.80 13.46
C SER A 604 21.62 -16.17 14.11
N PRO A 605 20.77 -17.18 13.79
CA PRO A 605 19.58 -17.08 12.98
C PRO A 605 18.45 -16.32 13.70
N ARG A 606 17.55 -15.68 12.95
CA ARG A 606 16.39 -14.94 13.51
C ARG A 606 15.36 -15.88 14.16
N VAL A 607 15.24 -17.09 13.60
CA VAL A 607 14.37 -18.16 14.10
C VAL A 607 15.19 -19.42 14.29
N MET A 608 15.02 -20.10 15.40
CA MET A 608 15.76 -21.31 15.71
C MET A 608 14.87 -22.35 16.39
N VAL A 609 14.93 -23.59 15.91
CA VAL A 609 14.35 -24.73 16.61
C VAL A 609 15.36 -25.27 17.63
N ASN A 610 14.95 -25.33 18.90
CA ASN A 610 15.73 -25.96 19.95
C ASN A 610 15.10 -27.31 20.35
N PRO A 611 15.55 -28.45 19.79
CA PRO A 611 15.00 -29.74 20.13
C PRO A 611 15.15 -30.06 21.61
N THR A 612 14.18 -30.77 22.18
CA THR A 612 14.24 -31.27 23.55
C THR A 612 15.50 -32.10 23.77
N GLY A 613 16.31 -31.74 24.76
CA GLY A 613 17.58 -32.41 25.07
C GLY A 613 18.83 -31.81 24.43
N ALA A 614 18.71 -30.74 23.64
CA ALA A 614 19.88 -30.00 23.21
C ALA A 614 20.46 -29.18 24.38
N GLU A 615 21.78 -29.31 24.62
CA GLU A 615 22.43 -28.63 25.75
C GLU A 615 22.71 -27.15 25.49
N SER A 616 22.98 -26.79 24.25
CA SER A 616 23.28 -25.41 23.84
C SER A 616 23.00 -25.16 22.35
N ARG A 617 22.81 -23.91 22.00
CA ARG A 617 22.74 -23.41 20.62
C ARG A 617 23.63 -22.20 20.49
N GLU A 618 24.24 -22.07 19.33
CA GLU A 618 25.06 -20.92 19.01
C GLU A 618 24.19 -19.90 18.27
N ILE A 619 24.25 -18.65 18.72
CA ILE A 619 23.67 -17.49 18.03
C ILE A 619 24.78 -16.49 17.74
N SER A 620 24.71 -15.86 16.57
CA SER A 620 25.60 -14.76 16.20
C SER A 620 24.87 -13.44 16.50
N VAL A 621 25.57 -12.53 17.12
CA VAL A 621 25.07 -11.17 17.39
C VAL A 621 26.03 -10.18 16.72
N ASP A 622 25.53 -9.51 15.68
CA ASP A 622 26.28 -8.48 14.97
C ASP A 622 25.81 -7.11 15.43
N VAL A 623 26.77 -6.27 15.88
CA VAL A 623 26.51 -4.88 16.25
C VAL A 623 27.06 -3.98 15.16
N VAL A 624 26.18 -3.23 14.49
CA VAL A 624 26.53 -2.30 13.42
C VAL A 624 26.43 -0.88 13.95
N TYR A 625 27.51 -0.11 13.82
CA TYR A 625 27.55 1.30 14.16
C TYR A 625 27.58 2.15 12.87
N LYS A 626 26.61 3.05 12.73
CA LYS A 626 26.35 3.78 11.48
C LYS A 626 26.82 5.25 11.49
N ARG A 627 27.56 5.69 12.53
CA ARG A 627 28.20 7.02 12.53
C ARG A 627 29.67 6.93 12.14
N THR A 628 30.20 8.04 11.61
CA THR A 628 31.62 8.16 11.24
C THR A 628 32.54 8.38 12.45
N GLU A 629 31.99 8.79 13.59
CA GLU A 629 32.76 9.00 14.80
C GLU A 629 32.98 7.69 15.57
N ALA A 630 34.12 7.56 16.23
CA ALA A 630 34.43 6.37 17.02
C ALA A 630 33.49 6.25 18.22
N ALA A 631 32.80 5.10 18.34
CA ALA A 631 32.06 4.77 19.55
C ALA A 631 32.82 3.77 20.40
N LEU A 632 33.01 4.09 21.68
CA LEU A 632 33.42 3.12 22.69
C LEU A 632 32.19 2.43 23.24
N SER A 633 32.00 1.15 22.94
CA SER A 633 30.90 0.37 23.49
C SER A 633 31.41 -0.67 24.49
N ILE A 634 30.85 -0.65 25.70
CA ILE A 634 30.94 -1.75 26.65
C ILE A 634 29.60 -2.48 26.59
N ILE A 635 29.57 -3.66 25.98
CA ILE A 635 28.39 -4.52 25.98
C ILE A 635 28.42 -5.35 27.26
N HIS A 636 27.51 -5.07 28.19
CA HIS A 636 27.21 -5.93 29.31
C HIS A 636 26.05 -6.86 28.94
N ILE A 637 26.35 -8.15 28.79
CA ILE A 637 25.34 -9.18 28.68
C ILE A 637 25.06 -9.68 30.10
N THR A 638 23.92 -9.29 30.65
CA THR A 638 23.44 -9.82 31.95
C THR A 638 22.48 -10.95 31.69
N GLU A 639 22.78 -12.12 32.24
CA GLU A 639 21.89 -13.27 32.28
C GLU A 639 20.77 -12.98 33.30
N HIS A 640 19.57 -12.66 32.81
CA HIS A 640 18.38 -12.63 33.67
C HIS A 640 17.69 -14.00 33.65
N THR A 641 18.10 -14.88 34.55
CA THR A 641 17.30 -16.05 34.89
C THR A 641 16.08 -15.60 35.70
N ARG A 642 14.96 -15.29 35.02
CA ARG A 642 13.67 -15.30 35.69
C ARG A 642 13.10 -16.72 35.63
N PRO A 643 12.89 -17.39 36.76
CA PRO A 643 12.09 -18.60 36.72
C PRO A 643 10.64 -18.19 36.40
N TYR A 644 10.15 -18.64 35.27
CA TYR A 644 8.71 -18.60 35.03
C TYR A 644 8.04 -19.52 36.06
N LYS A 645 7.17 -18.94 36.86
CA LYS A 645 6.26 -19.68 37.72
C LYS A 645 5.06 -20.16 36.94
#